data_43bfd805e9b758604c71fc431220b207
#
_entry.id   43bfd805e9b758604c71fc431220b207
#
_cell.length_a   1.000
_cell.length_b   1.000
_cell.length_c   1.000
_cell.angle_alpha   90.00
_cell.angle_beta   90.00
_cell.angle_gamma   90.00
#
_symmetry.space_group_name_H-M   'P 1'
#
loop_
_entity.id
_entity.type
_entity.pdbx_description
1 polymer ?
#
loop_
_entity_poly.entity_id
_entity_poly.type
_entity_poly.pdbx_seq_one_letter_code
_entity_poly.pdbx_strand_id
1 'polypeptide(L)'
;MTLAELKINESCEIVSVGGEGALRQHFLDMGLIPGAKAKLVKFAPMGDPMELLIHGYELTLRLDDAKKIEIKKISDIESENGNIKSPNKQIPHPGLGEGGKFHNKKEEHPLPDDEVLTFALAGNQNCGKTTMFNRLTGANQHVGNFPGVTVDRKDGSIKGYDNTLITDLPGIYSMSPYSSEELVTREFILKEKPKGIINIVDASNIERNLYLTMQLLELNIPMVIALNMMDEVRENGGSVYINRMEEMLGVPVIPVSAAKNEGIDELIDHAIHVTKYSEVPKRQDFCDEDGEDGAVHRCIHAIMHLIEDHAKAAEIPIRFAASKVAEGDSKIIELLNLDDNEKHMIDHITYQMEKERGLDKSAAIADMRFRFISKVCEETVVKAKESKSHKRSSRIDKILTGKYTAIPSFILIMGLVFFLTFNVIGARLQSLLEMGIDKLGNLVDGILTSTGVNPVIHSLVIDGIFTGVGSVLSFLPIIITLFFFLSILEDSGYMARVAFVMDKILRKIGLSGRSIVPMLIGFGCTVPGVMSSRTLSSERDRKMTILLTPFMSCSAKLPIYVLFTSLFFKKYAALVMILLYIGGILTGILVAIIMKNTVFKGNPVPFVMELPNYRMPGMKNVIMLLWEKAKDFLQRAFTVIFLATIVIWVLQTFDIHFNMVTDSKDSILAALAGIITPIFVPLGFGNWKISTALLTGFMAKESVVSTLSVLVHGNSEILAILSPAGALPLLVFCLLYTPCIAAIASIKRELGIKYAVLVVIGQCLIAWIMAFVVRMIMII
;
A
#
# COMPACT_ATOMS: atom_id res chain seq x y z
N MET A 1 3.22 35.28 -8.17
CA MET A 1 3.99 34.19 -8.78
C MET A 1 3.53 32.88 -8.17
N THR A 2 3.36 31.84 -8.99
CA THR A 2 2.94 30.54 -8.47
C THR A 2 4.12 29.65 -8.14
N LEU A 3 3.92 28.69 -7.24
CA LEU A 3 4.96 27.71 -6.84
C LEU A 3 5.49 26.90 -8.04
N ALA A 4 4.66 26.67 -9.05
CA ALA A 4 5.03 25.97 -10.28
C ALA A 4 6.09 26.71 -11.13
N GLU A 5 6.28 28.01 -10.92
CA GLU A 5 7.23 28.85 -11.66
C GLU A 5 8.61 28.92 -10.99
N LEU A 6 8.78 28.28 -9.82
CA LEU A 6 10.05 28.26 -9.08
C LEU A 6 11.08 27.41 -9.83
N LYS A 7 12.35 27.85 -9.82
CA LYS A 7 13.47 27.09 -10.42
C LYS A 7 14.19 26.25 -9.38
N ILE A 8 14.88 25.23 -9.86
CA ILE A 8 15.67 24.33 -9.00
C ILE A 8 16.65 25.15 -8.15
N ASN A 9 16.69 24.85 -6.85
CA ASN A 9 17.45 25.53 -5.80
C ASN A 9 16.99 26.94 -5.43
N GLU A 10 15.91 27.47 -6.01
CA GLU A 10 15.33 28.72 -5.55
C GLU A 10 14.48 28.48 -4.30
N SER A 11 14.49 29.48 -3.40
CA SER A 11 13.70 29.51 -2.17
C SER A 11 12.56 30.50 -2.29
N CYS A 12 11.46 30.21 -1.61
CA CYS A 12 10.26 31.03 -1.60
C CYS A 12 9.58 31.01 -0.22
N GLU A 13 8.75 31.98 0.00
CA GLU A 13 7.76 32.06 1.07
C GLU A 13 6.37 31.88 0.48
N ILE A 14 5.54 31.04 1.07
CA ILE A 14 4.17 30.80 0.64
C ILE A 14 3.31 31.99 1.07
N VAL A 15 2.60 32.59 0.13
CA VAL A 15 1.70 33.73 0.38
C VAL A 15 0.27 33.24 0.59
N SER A 16 -0.20 32.37 -0.31
CA SER A 16 -1.56 31.82 -0.20
C SER A 16 -1.61 30.39 -0.77
N VAL A 17 -2.51 29.57 -0.22
CA VAL A 17 -2.77 28.20 -0.67
C VAL A 17 -4.18 28.15 -1.22
N GLY A 18 -4.29 28.05 -2.54
CA GLY A 18 -5.57 27.95 -3.24
C GLY A 18 -6.09 26.51 -3.28
N GLY A 19 -7.27 26.35 -3.86
CA GLY A 19 -8.02 25.10 -3.90
C GLY A 19 -9.16 25.09 -2.89
N GLU A 20 -9.95 24.03 -2.90
CA GLU A 20 -11.14 23.91 -2.04
C GLU A 20 -11.22 22.52 -1.42
N GLY A 21 -11.95 22.39 -0.30
CA GLY A 21 -12.30 21.14 0.34
C GLY A 21 -11.11 20.36 0.88
N ALA A 22 -11.24 19.02 0.91
CA ALA A 22 -10.29 18.11 1.54
C ALA A 22 -8.86 18.16 0.95
N LEU A 23 -8.71 18.50 -0.34
CA LEU A 23 -7.39 18.64 -0.96
C LEU A 23 -6.60 19.83 -0.39
N ARG A 24 -7.26 20.97 -0.28
CA ARG A 24 -6.64 22.16 0.30
C ARG A 24 -6.25 21.92 1.76
N GLN A 25 -7.17 21.32 2.53
CA GLN A 25 -6.88 20.94 3.92
C GLN A 25 -5.64 20.01 3.98
N HIS A 26 -5.55 19.04 3.08
CA HIS A 26 -4.39 18.16 3.02
C HIS A 26 -3.08 18.90 2.74
N PHE A 27 -3.07 19.94 1.89
CA PHE A 27 -1.88 20.78 1.70
C PHE A 27 -1.48 21.52 2.96
N LEU A 28 -2.45 22.08 3.68
CA LEU A 28 -2.21 22.76 4.96
C LEU A 28 -1.67 21.78 6.01
N ASP A 29 -2.28 20.60 6.13
CA ASP A 29 -1.85 19.54 7.03
C ASP A 29 -0.43 19.03 6.70
N MET A 30 -0.02 19.14 5.41
CA MET A 30 1.33 18.85 4.95
C MET A 30 2.31 20.02 5.10
N GLY A 31 1.93 21.08 5.82
CA GLY A 31 2.79 22.23 6.12
C GLY A 31 2.94 23.25 4.99
N LEU A 32 2.16 23.15 3.93
CA LEU A 32 2.07 24.18 2.91
C LEU A 32 1.13 25.27 3.43
N ILE A 33 1.62 26.12 4.35
CA ILE A 33 0.86 27.18 5.00
C ILE A 33 1.38 28.56 4.61
N PRO A 34 0.56 29.63 4.61
CA PRO A 34 1.04 30.98 4.41
C PRO A 34 2.14 31.33 5.40
N GLY A 35 3.22 31.99 4.93
CA GLY A 35 4.42 32.30 5.71
C GLY A 35 5.47 31.18 5.75
N ALA A 36 5.14 29.93 5.35
CA ALA A 36 6.12 28.85 5.34
C ALA A 36 7.18 29.07 4.26
N LYS A 37 8.43 28.80 4.60
CA LYS A 37 9.55 28.84 3.66
C LYS A 37 9.75 27.50 2.99
N ALA A 38 9.78 27.46 1.66
CA ALA A 38 10.00 26.27 0.86
C ALA A 38 11.12 26.46 -0.13
N LYS A 39 11.84 25.38 -0.45
CA LYS A 39 12.91 25.36 -1.47
C LYS A 39 12.64 24.26 -2.48
N LEU A 40 12.75 24.59 -3.77
CA LEU A 40 12.62 23.58 -4.82
C LEU A 40 13.92 22.78 -4.95
N VAL A 41 13.84 21.48 -4.68
CA VAL A 41 14.99 20.55 -4.74
C VAL A 41 15.20 20.04 -6.15
N LYS A 42 14.18 19.46 -6.76
CA LYS A 42 14.24 18.92 -8.13
C LYS A 42 12.83 18.70 -8.72
N PHE A 43 12.79 18.42 -10.01
CA PHE A 43 11.62 17.87 -10.69
C PHE A 43 11.80 16.39 -10.96
N ALA A 44 10.70 15.64 -11.05
CA ALA A 44 10.72 14.29 -11.60
C ALA A 44 11.32 14.30 -13.02
N PRO A 45 11.87 13.18 -13.52
CA PRO A 45 12.57 13.12 -14.83
C PRO A 45 11.79 13.69 -16.01
N MET A 46 10.46 13.60 -15.93
CA MET A 46 9.54 14.15 -16.97
C MET A 46 9.08 15.59 -16.68
N GLY A 47 9.66 16.25 -15.67
CA GLY A 47 9.35 17.62 -15.28
C GLY A 47 8.12 17.75 -14.37
N ASP A 48 7.49 16.67 -13.91
CA ASP A 48 6.33 16.65 -13.03
C ASP A 48 6.20 15.25 -12.40
N PRO A 49 6.03 15.12 -11.06
CA PRO A 49 5.88 16.17 -10.04
C PRO A 49 7.17 16.90 -9.67
N MET A 50 7.04 17.99 -8.87
CA MET A 50 8.15 18.71 -8.25
C MET A 50 8.38 18.21 -6.82
N GLU A 51 9.62 18.35 -6.32
CA GLU A 51 10.03 18.01 -4.96
C GLU A 51 10.50 19.26 -4.22
N LEU A 52 9.89 19.53 -3.10
CA LEU A 52 10.11 20.70 -2.26
C LEU A 52 10.70 20.28 -0.92
N LEU A 53 11.63 21.06 -0.41
CA LEU A 53 12.07 21.01 0.99
C LEU A 53 11.27 22.05 1.77
N ILE A 54 10.49 21.62 2.76
CA ILE A 54 9.66 22.45 3.64
C ILE A 54 9.71 21.89 5.07
N HIS A 55 9.81 22.72 6.10
CA HIS A 55 9.93 22.29 7.50
C HIS A 55 10.93 21.15 7.73
N GLY A 56 12.02 21.12 6.95
CA GLY A 56 13.08 20.11 7.08
C GLY A 56 12.81 18.73 6.44
N TYR A 57 11.71 18.51 5.74
CA TYR A 57 11.40 17.29 5.03
C TYR A 57 11.10 17.52 3.53
N GLU A 58 11.26 16.46 2.73
CA GLU A 58 11.03 16.49 1.28
C GLU A 58 9.58 16.10 0.96
N LEU A 59 8.88 17.02 0.29
CA LEU A 59 7.49 16.86 -0.12
C LEU A 59 7.39 16.89 -1.65
N THR A 60 6.67 15.94 -2.24
CA THR A 60 6.39 15.95 -3.68
C THR A 60 5.02 16.52 -3.97
N LEU A 61 4.93 17.41 -4.98
CA LEU A 61 3.71 18.07 -5.38
C LEU A 61 3.59 18.10 -6.92
N ARG A 62 2.39 17.86 -7.44
CA ARG A 62 2.14 18.01 -8.90
C ARG A 62 2.18 19.46 -9.32
N LEU A 63 2.64 19.74 -10.53
CA LEU A 63 2.66 21.10 -11.07
C LEU A 63 1.27 21.75 -11.15
N ASP A 64 0.23 20.96 -11.44
CA ASP A 64 -1.14 21.48 -11.48
C ASP A 64 -1.65 21.92 -10.11
N ASP A 65 -1.18 21.29 -9.04
CA ASP A 65 -1.46 21.68 -7.66
C ASP A 65 -0.57 22.84 -7.22
N ALA A 66 0.70 22.84 -7.62
CA ALA A 66 1.63 23.94 -7.38
C ALA A 66 1.21 25.27 -8.03
N LYS A 67 0.47 25.24 -9.14
CA LYS A 67 -0.13 26.44 -9.76
C LYS A 67 -1.17 27.13 -8.89
N LYS A 68 -1.75 26.42 -7.92
CA LYS A 68 -2.75 26.94 -6.98
C LYS A 68 -2.13 27.63 -5.77
N ILE A 69 -0.81 27.53 -5.59
CA ILE A 69 -0.07 28.07 -4.44
C ILE A 69 0.67 29.30 -4.89
N GLU A 70 0.34 30.45 -4.30
CA GLU A 70 1.02 31.70 -4.56
C GLU A 70 2.24 31.86 -3.65
N ILE A 71 3.33 32.35 -4.23
CA ILE A 71 4.61 32.49 -3.53
C ILE A 71 5.27 33.84 -3.77
N LYS A 72 6.15 34.21 -2.84
CA LYS A 72 7.10 35.31 -2.95
C LYS A 72 8.52 34.75 -2.93
N LYS A 73 9.35 35.09 -3.91
CA LYS A 73 10.76 34.65 -3.91
C LYS A 73 11.51 35.35 -2.78
N ILE A 74 12.35 34.57 -2.10
CA ILE A 74 13.28 35.07 -1.09
C ILE A 74 14.72 34.72 -1.51
N SER A 75 15.66 35.60 -1.23
CA SER A 75 17.09 35.29 -1.34
C SER A 75 17.45 34.29 -0.26
N ASP A 76 18.23 33.27 -0.64
CA ASP A 76 18.56 32.05 0.09
C ASP A 76 18.18 31.99 1.57
N ILE A 77 17.52 30.90 1.95
CA ILE A 77 17.28 30.57 3.35
C ILE A 77 18.67 30.32 3.96
N GLU A 78 19.24 31.32 4.61
CA GLU A 78 20.32 31.09 5.57
C GLU A 78 19.72 30.09 6.59
N SER A 79 20.34 28.93 6.72
CA SER A 79 20.02 28.01 7.79
C SER A 79 20.26 28.74 9.10
N GLU A 80 19.21 29.25 9.72
CA GLU A 80 19.27 29.74 11.08
C GLU A 80 19.65 28.56 11.97
N ASN A 81 20.97 28.37 12.10
CA ASN A 81 21.56 27.52 13.11
C ASN A 81 21.35 28.22 14.47
N GLY A 82 20.15 28.08 15.01
CA GLY A 82 19.95 28.39 16.42
C GLY A 82 20.95 27.56 17.21
N ASN A 83 21.98 28.21 17.75
CA ASN A 83 22.88 27.60 18.71
C ASN A 83 22.09 27.36 20.00
N ILE A 84 21.40 26.21 20.07
CA ILE A 84 20.91 25.72 21.35
C ILE A 84 22.16 25.47 22.17
N LYS A 85 22.40 26.32 23.18
CA LYS A 85 23.44 26.06 24.20
C LYS A 85 23.08 24.71 24.81
N SER A 86 23.84 23.67 24.51
CA SER A 86 23.66 22.36 25.12
C SER A 86 23.65 22.52 26.63
N PRO A 87 22.57 22.16 27.35
CA PRO A 87 22.61 22.09 28.80
C PRO A 87 23.66 21.04 29.18
N ASN A 88 24.54 21.40 30.12
CA ASN A 88 25.71 20.61 30.49
C ASN A 88 25.43 19.27 31.18
N LYS A 89 24.18 18.80 31.28
CA LYS A 89 23.80 17.46 31.76
C LYS A 89 22.49 17.03 31.13
N GLN A 90 22.48 15.87 30.47
CA GLN A 90 21.25 15.12 30.24
C GLN A 90 20.67 14.75 31.61
N ILE A 91 19.48 15.21 31.89
CA ILE A 91 18.71 14.79 33.05
C ILE A 91 18.16 13.41 32.69
N PRO A 92 18.37 12.36 33.51
CA PRO A 92 17.77 11.06 33.25
C PRO A 92 16.25 11.17 33.13
N HIS A 93 15.62 10.30 32.37
CA HIS A 93 14.16 10.21 32.28
C HIS A 93 13.58 9.99 33.70
N PRO A 94 12.51 10.70 34.11
CA PRO A 94 12.02 10.68 35.50
C PRO A 94 11.45 9.34 35.96
N GLY A 95 11.32 8.35 35.06
CA GLY A 95 10.71 7.06 35.37
C GLY A 95 9.19 7.09 35.47
N LEU A 96 8.57 5.99 35.92
CA LEU A 96 7.13 5.84 36.08
C LEU A 96 6.60 6.70 37.23
N GLY A 97 6.28 7.93 36.99
CA GLY A 97 5.45 8.78 37.86
C GLY A 97 5.92 9.11 39.28
N GLU A 98 6.97 8.48 39.79
CA GLU A 98 7.42 8.60 41.20
C GLU A 98 7.98 9.96 41.63
N GLY A 99 8.14 10.87 40.78
CA GLY A 99 8.46 12.27 41.00
C GLY A 99 7.80 13.10 39.92
N GLY A 100 6.95 12.46 39.17
CA GLY A 100 6.48 12.93 37.90
C GLY A 100 5.43 14.03 38.00
N LYS A 101 5.61 15.02 37.20
CA LYS A 101 4.63 16.09 36.96
C LYS A 101 3.34 15.56 36.31
N PHE A 102 3.31 14.28 35.90
CA PHE A 102 2.23 13.66 35.14
C PHE A 102 1.30 12.79 36.01
N HIS A 103 1.68 12.44 37.23
CA HIS A 103 0.91 11.58 38.12
C HIS A 103 0.42 12.34 39.36
N ASN A 104 -0.89 12.40 39.57
CA ASN A 104 -1.49 13.04 40.74
C ASN A 104 -2.17 11.98 41.63
N LYS A 105 -1.45 11.51 42.64
CA LYS A 105 -1.91 10.43 43.56
C LYS A 105 -3.25 10.71 44.26
N LYS A 106 -3.73 11.95 44.26
CA LYS A 106 -5.02 12.33 44.92
C LYS A 106 -6.24 12.11 44.03
N GLU A 107 -6.03 11.92 42.75
CA GLU A 107 -7.11 11.76 41.72
C GLU A 107 -7.05 10.39 41.03
N GLU A 108 -6.39 9.41 41.65
CA GLU A 108 -6.23 8.09 41.09
C GLU A 108 -7.54 7.31 41.10
N HIS A 109 -8.05 6.99 39.94
CA HIS A 109 -9.13 6.03 39.72
C HIS A 109 -8.62 4.90 38.80
N PRO A 110 -7.79 3.96 39.33
CA PRO A 110 -7.25 2.90 38.49
C PRO A 110 -8.36 2.01 37.97
N LEU A 111 -8.25 1.64 36.70
CA LEU A 111 -9.14 0.66 36.09
C LEU A 111 -8.97 -0.70 36.82
N PRO A 112 -10.03 -1.51 36.95
CA PRO A 112 -9.99 -2.84 37.55
C PRO A 112 -8.91 -3.73 36.90
N ASP A 113 -8.25 -4.59 37.67
CA ASP A 113 -7.16 -5.45 37.18
C ASP A 113 -7.61 -6.51 36.16
N ASP A 114 -8.91 -6.85 36.16
CA ASP A 114 -9.54 -7.77 35.22
C ASP A 114 -10.03 -7.09 33.92
N GLU A 115 -9.95 -5.76 33.85
CA GLU A 115 -10.40 -5.04 32.69
C GLU A 115 -9.35 -5.06 31.57
N VAL A 116 -9.78 -5.38 30.33
CA VAL A 116 -8.90 -5.41 29.18
C VAL A 116 -8.48 -3.98 28.80
N LEU A 117 -7.18 -3.72 28.79
CA LEU A 117 -6.60 -2.47 28.34
C LEU A 117 -6.49 -2.47 26.82
N THR A 118 -7.26 -1.58 26.15
CA THR A 118 -7.27 -1.47 24.69
C THR A 118 -6.40 -0.30 24.24
N PHE A 119 -5.47 -0.57 23.30
CA PHE A 119 -4.54 0.41 22.77
C PHE A 119 -4.72 0.61 21.28
N ALA A 120 -4.67 1.86 20.84
CA ALA A 120 -4.51 2.23 19.44
C ALA A 120 -3.05 2.59 19.17
N LEU A 121 -2.42 1.90 18.20
CA LEU A 121 -1.08 2.26 17.73
C LEU A 121 -1.21 3.24 16.57
N ALA A 122 -0.92 4.51 16.80
CA ALA A 122 -1.05 5.59 15.83
C ALA A 122 0.32 6.16 15.43
N GLY A 123 0.39 6.83 14.28
CA GLY A 123 1.60 7.51 13.81
C GLY A 123 1.63 7.66 12.30
N ASN A 124 2.58 8.43 11.81
CA ASN A 124 2.72 8.72 10.38
C ASN A 124 3.11 7.49 9.56
N GLN A 125 2.99 7.61 8.24
CA GLN A 125 3.56 6.60 7.33
C GLN A 125 5.09 6.57 7.52
N ASN A 126 5.69 5.38 7.48
CA ASN A 126 7.13 5.14 7.62
C ASN A 126 7.76 5.49 8.99
N CYS A 127 7.00 5.86 10.01
CA CYS A 127 7.55 6.09 11.38
C CYS A 127 7.95 4.81 12.13
N GLY A 128 7.74 3.63 11.53
CA GLY A 128 8.11 2.33 12.12
C GLY A 128 7.00 1.62 12.90
N LYS A 129 5.71 1.97 12.68
CA LYS A 129 4.54 1.37 13.37
C LYS A 129 4.53 -0.16 13.31
N THR A 130 4.57 -0.73 12.12
CA THR A 130 4.52 -2.19 11.96
C THR A 130 5.70 -2.89 12.64
N THR A 131 6.88 -2.28 12.62
CA THR A 131 8.04 -2.81 13.37
C THR A 131 7.78 -2.76 14.87
N MET A 132 7.23 -1.66 15.37
CA MET A 132 6.86 -1.49 16.77
C MET A 132 5.77 -2.48 17.17
N PHE A 133 4.70 -2.61 16.39
CA PHE A 133 3.62 -3.57 16.62
C PHE A 133 4.16 -5.01 16.76
N ASN A 134 5.05 -5.41 15.85
CA ASN A 134 5.67 -6.72 15.88
C ASN A 134 6.59 -6.94 17.10
N ARG A 135 7.19 -5.86 17.62
CA ARG A 135 7.99 -5.94 18.87
C ARG A 135 7.11 -6.07 20.10
N LEU A 136 6.01 -5.32 20.16
CA LEU A 136 5.06 -5.32 21.25
C LEU A 136 4.28 -6.65 21.34
N THR A 137 3.82 -7.19 20.20
CA THR A 137 2.92 -8.35 20.19
C THR A 137 3.63 -9.69 19.95
N GLY A 138 4.81 -9.69 19.35
CA GLY A 138 5.51 -10.94 19.00
C GLY A 138 4.73 -11.76 17.96
N ALA A 139 4.45 -13.05 18.29
CA ALA A 139 3.73 -13.97 17.40
C ALA A 139 2.19 -13.95 17.55
N ASN A 140 1.67 -13.26 18.55
CA ASN A 140 0.24 -13.23 18.89
C ASN A 140 -0.49 -12.12 18.12
N GLN A 141 -0.75 -12.37 16.85
CA GLN A 141 -1.39 -11.39 15.96
C GLN A 141 -2.60 -12.01 15.24
N HIS A 142 -3.66 -11.23 15.15
CA HIS A 142 -4.84 -11.53 14.33
C HIS A 142 -4.92 -10.52 13.19
N VAL A 143 -5.04 -11.00 11.95
CA VAL A 143 -5.14 -10.15 10.76
C VAL A 143 -6.56 -10.25 10.20
N GLY A 144 -7.20 -9.11 10.02
CA GLY A 144 -8.53 -8.96 9.43
C GLY A 144 -8.60 -7.69 8.59
N ASN A 145 -9.80 -7.24 8.28
CA ASN A 145 -10.02 -5.92 7.67
C ASN A 145 -10.85 -5.06 8.61
N PHE A 146 -10.66 -3.75 8.58
CA PHE A 146 -11.58 -2.84 9.25
C PHE A 146 -12.99 -2.95 8.66
N PRO A 147 -14.05 -2.83 9.47
CA PRO A 147 -15.42 -2.97 9.00
C PRO A 147 -15.76 -2.02 7.84
N GLY A 148 -16.34 -2.55 6.77
CA GLY A 148 -16.82 -1.76 5.63
C GLY A 148 -15.75 -1.24 4.66
N VAL A 149 -14.49 -1.50 4.91
CA VAL A 149 -13.35 -1.07 4.07
C VAL A 149 -12.35 -2.19 3.83
N THR A 150 -11.50 -2.03 2.83
CA THR A 150 -10.46 -3.02 2.48
C THR A 150 -9.09 -2.68 3.07
N VAL A 151 -9.07 -1.95 4.19
CA VAL A 151 -7.87 -1.64 4.95
C VAL A 151 -7.61 -2.77 5.93
N ASP A 152 -6.38 -3.29 5.96
CA ASP A 152 -6.00 -4.39 6.84
C ASP A 152 -6.02 -3.92 8.31
N ARG A 153 -6.64 -4.71 9.19
CA ARG A 153 -6.64 -4.56 10.65
C ARG A 153 -5.75 -5.62 11.25
N LYS A 154 -4.84 -5.22 12.12
CA LYS A 154 -3.99 -6.12 12.89
C LYS A 154 -4.21 -5.88 14.37
N ASP A 155 -4.66 -6.89 15.06
CA ASP A 155 -4.85 -6.90 16.50
C ASP A 155 -3.88 -7.88 17.15
N GLY A 156 -3.47 -7.61 18.40
CA GLY A 156 -2.64 -8.51 19.17
C GLY A 156 -2.61 -8.14 20.65
N SER A 157 -2.18 -9.06 21.51
CA SER A 157 -1.89 -8.76 22.91
C SER A 157 -0.42 -8.34 23.08
N ILE A 158 -0.15 -7.47 24.03
CA ILE A 158 1.21 -7.07 24.38
C ILE A 158 1.90 -8.26 25.08
N LYS A 159 3.10 -8.56 24.65
CA LYS A 159 3.89 -9.68 25.18
C LYS A 159 4.10 -9.55 26.69
N GLY A 160 3.68 -10.58 27.44
CA GLY A 160 3.77 -10.59 28.90
C GLY A 160 2.57 -9.98 29.64
N TYR A 161 1.57 -9.46 28.90
CA TYR A 161 0.35 -8.84 29.45
C TYR A 161 -0.88 -9.35 28.70
N ASP A 162 -1.46 -10.44 29.16
CA ASP A 162 -2.57 -11.13 28.47
C ASP A 162 -3.87 -10.29 28.45
N ASN A 163 -4.09 -9.41 29.44
CA ASN A 163 -5.24 -8.50 29.51
C ASN A 163 -5.05 -7.22 28.68
N THR A 164 -4.32 -7.28 27.57
CA THR A 164 -4.12 -6.14 26.68
C THR A 164 -4.55 -6.47 25.25
N LEU A 165 -5.11 -5.50 24.56
CA LEU A 165 -5.40 -5.58 23.14
C LEU A 165 -4.84 -4.33 22.44
N ILE A 166 -3.91 -4.51 21.52
CA ILE A 166 -3.35 -3.44 20.73
C ILE A 166 -3.78 -3.59 19.26
N THR A 167 -4.29 -2.51 18.67
CA THR A 167 -4.67 -2.46 17.25
C THR A 167 -3.70 -1.58 16.48
N ASP A 168 -3.08 -2.13 15.42
CA ASP A 168 -2.24 -1.36 14.49
C ASP A 168 -3.14 -0.55 13.54
N LEU A 169 -3.11 0.78 13.68
CA LEU A 169 -3.87 1.68 12.81
C LEU A 169 -3.09 2.02 11.54
N PRO A 170 -3.77 2.32 10.44
CA PRO A 170 -3.12 2.82 9.22
C PRO A 170 -2.23 4.02 9.50
N GLY A 171 -1.16 4.17 8.72
CA GLY A 171 -0.30 5.36 8.80
C GLY A 171 -0.97 6.56 8.20
N ILE A 172 -1.17 7.60 9.01
CA ILE A 172 -1.84 8.83 8.61
C ILE A 172 -1.00 10.06 8.94
N TYR A 173 -1.24 11.13 8.24
CA TYR A 173 -0.57 12.40 8.49
C TYR A 173 -1.41 13.37 9.31
N SER A 174 -2.72 13.24 9.24
CA SER A 174 -3.68 14.05 10.00
C SER A 174 -4.97 13.27 10.25
N MET A 175 -5.83 13.80 11.13
CA MET A 175 -7.17 13.28 11.39
C MET A 175 -8.22 13.85 10.42
N SER A 176 -7.79 14.53 9.36
CA SER A 176 -8.69 15.10 8.34
C SER A 176 -9.13 14.01 7.34
N PRO A 177 -10.39 14.02 6.87
CA PRO A 177 -10.95 12.93 6.05
C PRO A 177 -10.55 13.03 4.58
N TYR A 178 -9.27 12.91 4.28
CA TYR A 178 -8.76 12.97 2.90
C TYR A 178 -8.59 11.60 2.24
N SER A 179 -8.04 10.64 2.97
CA SER A 179 -7.85 9.26 2.50
C SER A 179 -8.72 8.26 3.27
N SER A 180 -8.85 7.03 2.73
CA SER A 180 -9.55 5.93 3.41
C SER A 180 -8.87 5.54 4.73
N GLU A 181 -7.53 5.62 4.77
CA GLU A 181 -6.75 5.33 5.96
C GLU A 181 -7.03 6.34 7.09
N GLU A 182 -7.10 7.63 6.76
CA GLU A 182 -7.42 8.70 7.74
C GLU A 182 -8.85 8.56 8.26
N LEU A 183 -9.80 8.22 7.38
CA LEU A 183 -11.18 7.94 7.79
C LEU A 183 -11.26 6.75 8.75
N VAL A 184 -10.60 5.63 8.42
CA VAL A 184 -10.59 4.42 9.24
C VAL A 184 -9.99 4.68 10.61
N THR A 185 -8.85 5.35 10.66
CA THR A 185 -8.18 5.69 11.92
C THR A 185 -9.06 6.59 12.80
N ARG A 186 -9.65 7.63 12.19
CA ARG A 186 -10.55 8.54 12.91
C ARG A 186 -11.80 7.82 13.42
N GLU A 187 -12.46 7.02 12.58
CA GLU A 187 -13.63 6.27 12.99
C GLU A 187 -13.32 5.25 14.07
N PHE A 188 -12.19 4.58 13.99
CA PHE A 188 -11.76 3.64 15.02
C PHE A 188 -11.61 4.34 16.38
N ILE A 189 -10.86 5.44 16.42
CA ILE A 189 -10.60 6.14 17.68
C ILE A 189 -11.90 6.72 18.28
N LEU A 190 -12.78 7.30 17.46
CA LEU A 190 -14.02 7.92 17.93
C LEU A 190 -15.10 6.91 18.31
N LYS A 191 -15.19 5.75 17.61
CA LYS A 191 -16.25 4.75 17.85
C LYS A 191 -15.82 3.64 18.81
N GLU A 192 -14.62 3.06 18.61
CA GLU A 192 -14.11 1.96 19.45
C GLU A 192 -13.53 2.46 20.78
N LYS A 193 -13.20 3.75 20.88
CA LYS A 193 -12.73 4.45 22.09
C LYS A 193 -11.65 3.66 22.83
N PRO A 194 -10.46 3.50 22.22
CA PRO A 194 -9.37 2.80 22.89
C PRO A 194 -9.05 3.52 24.22
N LYS A 195 -8.72 2.74 25.24
CA LYS A 195 -8.39 3.26 26.57
C LYS A 195 -7.05 3.98 26.61
N GLY A 196 -6.16 3.65 25.65
CA GLY A 196 -4.85 4.29 25.51
C GLY A 196 -4.41 4.43 24.06
N ILE A 197 -3.57 5.42 23.78
CA ILE A 197 -2.94 5.62 22.48
C ILE A 197 -1.41 5.50 22.66
N ILE A 198 -0.78 4.67 21.83
CA ILE A 198 0.68 4.67 21.67
C ILE A 198 0.96 5.39 20.35
N ASN A 199 1.41 6.64 20.44
CA ASN A 199 1.72 7.47 19.28
C ASN A 199 3.19 7.33 18.90
N ILE A 200 3.48 6.82 17.69
CA ILE A 200 4.84 6.62 17.20
C ILE A 200 5.28 7.82 16.38
N VAL A 201 6.31 8.48 16.85
CA VAL A 201 6.93 9.67 16.26
C VAL A 201 8.31 9.32 15.74
N ASP A 202 8.59 9.61 14.47
CA ASP A 202 9.94 9.46 13.90
C ASP A 202 10.84 10.61 14.37
N ALA A 203 11.82 10.27 15.21
CA ALA A 203 12.78 11.23 15.75
C ALA A 203 13.69 11.88 14.69
N SER A 204 13.80 11.31 13.52
CA SER A 204 14.55 11.91 12.41
C SER A 204 13.76 13.01 11.67
N ASN A 205 12.41 13.02 11.83
CA ASN A 205 11.46 13.96 11.20
C ASN A 205 10.39 14.45 12.21
N ILE A 206 10.83 14.93 13.38
CA ILE A 206 9.93 15.27 14.49
C ILE A 206 8.88 16.29 14.09
N GLU A 207 9.27 17.41 13.47
CA GLU A 207 8.36 18.50 13.09
C GLU A 207 7.15 17.99 12.31
N ARG A 208 7.41 17.06 11.37
CA ARG A 208 6.37 16.46 10.55
C ARG A 208 5.43 15.54 11.32
N ASN A 209 5.99 14.77 12.24
CA ASN A 209 5.23 13.76 12.99
C ASN A 209 4.39 14.38 14.10
N LEU A 210 4.84 15.49 14.69
CA LEU A 210 4.13 16.18 15.76
C LEU A 210 2.79 16.78 15.31
N TYR A 211 2.57 17.02 14.01
CA TYR A 211 1.29 17.54 13.53
C TYR A 211 0.12 16.59 13.85
N LEU A 212 0.30 15.30 13.60
CA LEU A 212 -0.67 14.28 14.01
C LEU A 212 -0.76 14.18 15.54
N THR A 213 0.38 14.26 16.24
CA THR A 213 0.43 14.21 17.70
C THR A 213 -0.44 15.30 18.32
N MET A 214 -0.40 16.54 17.80
CA MET A 214 -1.24 17.64 18.26
C MET A 214 -2.73 17.27 18.19
N GLN A 215 -3.18 16.70 17.09
CA GLN A 215 -4.58 16.30 16.89
C GLN A 215 -4.99 15.12 17.80
N LEU A 216 -4.06 14.20 18.09
CA LEU A 216 -4.30 13.12 19.04
C LEU A 216 -4.40 13.61 20.48
N LEU A 217 -3.62 14.63 20.86
CA LEU A 217 -3.70 15.28 22.18
C LEU A 217 -5.06 15.95 22.42
N GLU A 218 -5.66 16.53 21.37
CA GLU A 218 -7.00 17.15 21.45
C GLU A 218 -8.11 16.12 21.74
N LEU A 219 -7.87 14.80 21.51
CA LEU A 219 -8.82 13.73 21.80
C LEU A 219 -8.99 13.41 23.29
N ASN A 220 -8.12 13.91 24.14
CA ASN A 220 -8.16 13.69 25.61
C ASN A 220 -8.20 12.21 26.02
N ILE A 221 -7.53 11.34 25.28
CA ILE A 221 -7.35 9.92 25.58
C ILE A 221 -5.97 9.73 26.21
N PRO A 222 -5.81 8.87 27.24
CA PRO A 222 -4.50 8.51 27.79
C PRO A 222 -3.51 8.16 26.69
N MET A 223 -2.33 8.81 26.66
CA MET A 223 -1.40 8.68 25.55
C MET A 223 0.04 8.69 26.01
N VAL A 224 0.86 7.86 25.33
CA VAL A 224 2.32 7.91 25.40
C VAL A 224 2.91 8.12 24.01
N ILE A 225 4.02 8.85 23.93
CA ILE A 225 4.76 9.07 22.69
C ILE A 225 5.97 8.12 22.65
N ALA A 226 6.00 7.24 21.66
CA ALA A 226 7.18 6.44 21.34
C ALA A 226 8.03 7.22 20.32
N LEU A 227 9.08 7.88 20.79
CA LEU A 227 10.02 8.62 19.95
C LEU A 227 10.99 7.64 19.30
N ASN A 228 10.61 7.14 18.11
CA ASN A 228 11.31 6.05 17.42
C ASN A 228 12.49 6.55 16.57
N MET A 229 13.35 5.62 16.15
CA MET A 229 14.56 5.90 15.34
C MET A 229 15.61 6.75 16.07
N MET A 230 15.65 6.70 17.40
CA MET A 230 16.65 7.40 18.21
C MET A 230 18.09 6.93 17.94
N ASP A 231 18.25 5.71 17.44
CA ASP A 231 19.54 5.22 16.95
C ASP A 231 20.04 6.02 15.75
N GLU A 232 19.18 6.36 14.80
CA GLU A 232 19.55 7.20 13.64
C GLU A 232 19.91 8.64 14.07
N VAL A 233 19.15 9.22 15.00
CA VAL A 233 19.46 10.54 15.55
C VAL A 233 20.83 10.56 16.23
N ARG A 234 21.12 9.56 17.06
CA ARG A 234 22.41 9.42 17.76
C ARG A 234 23.58 9.19 16.79
N GLU A 235 23.41 8.32 15.79
CA GLU A 235 24.45 8.04 14.76
C GLU A 235 24.78 9.27 13.91
N ASN A 236 23.81 10.17 13.72
CA ASN A 236 24.00 11.43 13.00
C ASN A 236 24.52 12.57 13.91
N GLY A 237 24.72 12.34 15.21
CA GLY A 237 25.23 13.31 16.17
C GLY A 237 24.17 14.33 16.63
N GLY A 238 22.89 14.03 16.44
CA GLY A 238 21.77 14.78 17.01
C GLY A 238 21.39 14.29 18.41
N SER A 239 20.56 15.04 19.10
CA SER A 239 19.96 14.68 20.38
C SER A 239 18.60 15.33 20.56
N VAL A 240 17.77 14.74 21.43
CA VAL A 240 16.46 15.29 21.80
C VAL A 240 16.40 15.40 23.32
N TYR A 241 15.95 16.55 23.83
CA TYR A 241 15.75 16.79 25.26
C TYR A 241 14.36 16.25 25.66
N ILE A 242 14.32 14.97 26.05
CA ILE A 242 13.08 14.22 26.31
C ILE A 242 12.24 14.92 27.39
N ASN A 243 12.82 15.21 28.58
CA ASN A 243 12.09 15.81 29.69
C ASN A 243 11.45 17.16 29.33
N ARG A 244 12.16 17.97 28.50
CA ARG A 244 11.61 19.26 28.04
C ARG A 244 10.47 19.04 27.04
N MET A 245 10.59 18.03 26.17
CA MET A 245 9.53 17.67 25.23
C MET A 245 8.27 17.19 25.98
N GLU A 246 8.44 16.37 27.02
CA GLU A 246 7.34 15.93 27.89
C GLU A 246 6.64 17.11 28.56
N GLU A 247 7.42 18.08 29.12
CA GLU A 247 6.86 19.28 29.73
C GLU A 247 6.03 20.09 28.75
N MET A 248 6.50 20.23 27.50
CA MET A 248 5.82 21.02 26.48
C MET A 248 4.59 20.31 25.91
N LEU A 249 4.64 18.99 25.72
CA LEU A 249 3.55 18.21 25.15
C LEU A 249 2.53 17.73 26.20
N GLY A 250 2.93 17.65 27.47
CA GLY A 250 2.07 17.23 28.57
C GLY A 250 1.74 15.73 28.61
N VAL A 251 2.57 14.90 27.99
CA VAL A 251 2.48 13.43 27.97
C VAL A 251 3.86 12.80 28.05
N PRO A 252 4.02 11.56 28.55
CA PRO A 252 5.29 10.84 28.56
C PRO A 252 5.85 10.64 27.14
N VAL A 253 7.16 10.84 26.98
CA VAL A 253 7.90 10.66 25.73
C VAL A 253 9.03 9.64 25.94
N ILE A 254 8.92 8.48 25.36
CA ILE A 254 9.87 7.39 25.56
C ILE A 254 10.77 7.25 24.33
N PRO A 255 12.10 7.42 24.48
CA PRO A 255 13.03 7.26 23.38
C PRO A 255 13.22 5.77 23.05
N VAL A 256 12.89 5.38 21.82
CA VAL A 256 12.94 3.98 21.40
C VAL A 256 13.68 3.78 20.08
N SER A 257 14.16 2.57 19.85
CA SER A 257 14.57 2.06 18.54
C SER A 257 13.91 0.71 18.32
N ALA A 258 12.81 0.69 17.57
CA ALA A 258 12.12 -0.55 17.24
C ALA A 258 12.99 -1.51 16.44
N ALA A 259 13.91 -1.01 15.59
CA ALA A 259 14.84 -1.80 14.82
C ALA A 259 15.84 -2.55 15.73
N LYS A 260 16.42 -1.86 16.71
CA LYS A 260 17.41 -2.41 17.66
C LYS A 260 16.79 -3.02 18.91
N ASN A 261 15.47 -2.90 19.11
CA ASN A 261 14.75 -3.36 20.32
C ASN A 261 15.20 -2.62 21.60
N GLU A 262 15.44 -1.32 21.49
CA GLU A 262 15.82 -0.47 22.61
C GLU A 262 14.61 0.31 23.12
N GLY A 263 14.42 0.44 24.45
CA GLY A 263 13.38 1.24 25.09
C GLY A 263 11.95 0.65 25.00
N ILE A 264 11.79 -0.59 24.51
CA ILE A 264 10.47 -1.19 24.30
C ILE A 264 9.78 -1.53 25.62
N ASP A 265 10.52 -2.10 26.58
CA ASP A 265 9.98 -2.49 27.90
C ASP A 265 9.53 -1.25 28.67
N GLU A 266 10.33 -0.17 28.66
CA GLU A 266 9.98 1.12 29.25
C GLU A 266 8.73 1.74 28.61
N LEU A 267 8.59 1.62 27.28
CA LEU A 267 7.38 2.07 26.57
C LEU A 267 6.14 1.30 27.01
N ILE A 268 6.25 -0.02 27.18
CA ILE A 268 5.14 -0.88 27.63
C ILE A 268 4.72 -0.48 29.05
N ASP A 269 5.68 -0.35 29.96
CA ASP A 269 5.40 0.00 31.35
C ASP A 269 4.68 1.36 31.46
N HIS A 270 5.15 2.39 30.73
CA HIS A 270 4.50 3.69 30.68
C HIS A 270 3.11 3.63 30.04
N ALA A 271 2.94 2.90 28.93
CA ALA A 271 1.64 2.78 28.26
C ALA A 271 0.60 2.11 29.18
N ILE A 272 0.98 1.04 29.87
CA ILE A 272 0.10 0.35 30.81
C ILE A 272 -0.24 1.25 31.99
N HIS A 273 0.76 1.93 32.57
CA HIS A 273 0.57 2.81 33.71
C HIS A 273 -0.41 3.96 33.37
N VAL A 274 -0.12 4.74 32.34
CA VAL A 274 -0.93 5.87 31.90
C VAL A 274 -2.37 5.44 31.59
N THR A 275 -2.55 4.29 30.94
CA THR A 275 -3.88 3.77 30.61
C THR A 275 -4.62 3.24 31.83
N LYS A 276 -3.94 2.50 32.72
CA LYS A 276 -4.53 1.95 33.95
C LYS A 276 -5.03 3.04 34.88
N TYR A 277 -4.30 4.15 35.00
CA TYR A 277 -4.65 5.29 35.86
C TYR A 277 -5.44 6.36 35.12
N SER A 278 -5.81 6.14 33.84
CA SER A 278 -6.58 7.08 33.01
C SER A 278 -5.96 8.47 32.96
N GLU A 279 -4.62 8.54 32.86
CA GLU A 279 -3.89 9.80 32.80
C GLU A 279 -4.03 10.47 31.45
N VAL A 280 -4.90 11.46 31.36
CA VAL A 280 -5.16 12.23 30.14
C VAL A 280 -4.05 13.26 29.87
N PRO A 281 -3.85 13.66 28.60
CA PRO A 281 -2.89 14.70 28.25
C PRO A 281 -3.13 16.01 29.03
N LYS A 282 -2.08 16.54 29.66
CA LYS A 282 -2.17 17.79 30.44
C LYS A 282 -2.28 19.04 29.56
N ARG A 283 -1.84 18.93 28.31
CA ARG A 283 -1.92 20.03 27.35
C ARG A 283 -2.80 19.65 26.16
N GLN A 284 -3.85 20.41 25.97
CA GLN A 284 -4.75 20.31 24.83
C GLN A 284 -4.84 21.63 24.07
N ASP A 285 -4.42 22.72 24.69
CA ASP A 285 -4.35 24.04 24.10
C ASP A 285 -2.92 24.40 23.69
N PHE A 286 -2.77 24.76 22.42
CA PHE A 286 -1.50 25.04 21.77
C PHE A 286 -1.36 26.50 21.37
N CYS A 287 -2.40 27.32 21.68
CA CYS A 287 -2.41 28.73 21.39
C CYS A 287 -1.51 29.50 22.37
N ASP A 288 -0.90 30.56 21.89
CA ASP A 288 -0.26 31.56 22.72
C ASP A 288 -1.29 32.68 23.00
N GLU A 289 -1.82 32.74 24.23
CA GLU A 289 -2.95 33.59 24.59
C GLU A 289 -2.64 35.09 24.39
N ASP A 290 -1.41 35.49 24.70
CA ASP A 290 -0.93 36.89 24.61
C ASP A 290 -0.31 37.22 23.25
N GLY A 291 -0.18 36.23 22.35
CA GLY A 291 0.50 36.36 21.08
C GLY A 291 -0.43 36.48 19.88
N GLU A 292 0.15 36.24 18.69
CA GLU A 292 -0.57 36.25 17.40
C GLU A 292 -1.69 35.21 17.33
N ASP A 293 -1.67 34.16 18.16
CA ASP A 293 -2.66 33.07 18.18
C ASP A 293 -3.87 33.37 19.10
N GLY A 294 -3.90 34.50 19.77
CA GLY A 294 -5.01 34.89 20.65
C GLY A 294 -6.38 34.91 19.97
N ALA A 295 -6.44 35.26 18.68
CA ALA A 295 -7.68 35.19 17.90
C ALA A 295 -8.16 33.76 17.70
N VAL A 296 -7.24 32.81 17.42
CA VAL A 296 -7.54 31.39 17.28
C VAL A 296 -8.00 30.80 18.61
N HIS A 297 -7.32 31.14 19.70
CA HIS A 297 -7.71 30.72 21.05
C HIS A 297 -9.15 31.13 21.37
N ARG A 298 -9.49 32.43 21.22
CA ARG A 298 -10.86 32.91 21.44
C ARG A 298 -11.90 32.25 20.57
N CYS A 299 -11.56 32.00 19.31
CA CYS A 299 -12.44 31.29 18.36
C CYS A 299 -12.76 29.88 18.83
N ILE A 300 -11.72 29.07 19.11
CA ILE A 300 -11.91 27.66 19.53
C ILE A 300 -12.65 27.63 20.87
N HIS A 301 -12.32 28.49 21.82
CA HIS A 301 -12.99 28.58 23.12
C HIS A 301 -14.47 28.94 22.99
N ALA A 302 -14.82 29.93 22.16
CA ALA A 302 -16.20 30.29 21.88
C ALA A 302 -17.00 29.15 21.25
N ILE A 303 -16.38 28.46 20.31
CA ILE A 303 -17.01 27.26 19.67
C ILE A 303 -17.17 26.14 20.70
N MET A 304 -16.18 25.89 21.59
CA MET A 304 -16.30 24.87 22.64
C MET A 304 -17.54 25.12 23.51
N HIS A 305 -17.77 26.34 23.95
CA HIS A 305 -18.96 26.68 24.75
C HIS A 305 -20.27 26.47 23.96
N LEU A 306 -20.25 26.81 22.68
CA LEU A 306 -21.45 26.69 21.83
C LEU A 306 -21.85 25.23 21.57
N ILE A 307 -20.86 24.32 21.40
CA ILE A 307 -21.10 22.93 21.00
C ILE A 307 -21.03 21.94 22.18
N GLU A 308 -20.89 22.41 23.42
CA GLU A 308 -20.61 21.56 24.59
C GLU A 308 -21.64 20.43 24.76
N ASP A 309 -22.94 20.74 24.69
CA ASP A 309 -24.00 19.76 24.86
C ASP A 309 -24.07 18.78 23.68
N HIS A 310 -23.86 19.27 22.47
CA HIS A 310 -23.81 18.47 21.25
C HIS A 310 -22.60 17.51 21.24
N ALA A 311 -21.44 17.98 21.66
CA ALA A 311 -20.23 17.17 21.76
C ALA A 311 -20.38 16.07 22.82
N LYS A 312 -20.99 16.38 23.97
CA LYS A 312 -21.33 15.38 25.00
C LYS A 312 -22.35 14.36 24.50
N ALA A 313 -23.39 14.80 23.80
CA ALA A 313 -24.39 13.91 23.23
C ALA A 313 -23.85 12.97 22.13
N ALA A 314 -22.91 13.48 21.31
CA ALA A 314 -22.21 12.71 20.30
C ALA A 314 -21.01 11.90 20.86
N GLU A 315 -20.71 12.07 22.16
CA GLU A 315 -19.57 11.46 22.85
C GLU A 315 -18.21 11.73 22.16
N ILE A 316 -18.03 12.93 21.61
CA ILE A 316 -16.81 13.39 20.97
C ILE A 316 -16.10 14.37 21.94
N PRO A 317 -14.74 14.26 22.09
CA PRO A 317 -13.98 15.21 22.90
C PRO A 317 -14.17 16.65 22.41
N ILE A 318 -14.56 17.54 23.34
CA ILE A 318 -15.03 18.89 23.01
C ILE A 318 -13.98 19.73 22.29
N ARG A 319 -12.70 19.64 22.71
CA ARG A 319 -11.61 20.40 22.10
C ARG A 319 -11.37 19.95 20.66
N PHE A 320 -11.35 18.63 20.42
CA PHE A 320 -11.22 18.06 19.07
C PHE A 320 -12.41 18.47 18.19
N ALA A 321 -13.63 18.38 18.72
CA ALA A 321 -14.84 18.78 17.99
C ALA A 321 -14.77 20.26 17.60
N ALA A 322 -14.42 21.16 18.55
CA ALA A 322 -14.33 22.58 18.31
C ALA A 322 -13.26 22.96 17.27
N SER A 323 -12.07 22.35 17.35
CA SER A 323 -11.01 22.54 16.36
C SER A 323 -11.46 22.11 14.97
N LYS A 324 -12.12 20.94 14.86
CA LYS A 324 -12.62 20.42 13.57
C LYS A 324 -13.79 21.22 13.00
N VAL A 325 -14.69 21.72 13.86
CA VAL A 325 -15.76 22.64 13.46
C VAL A 325 -15.19 23.96 12.96
N ALA A 326 -14.19 24.53 13.66
CA ALA A 326 -13.50 25.73 13.22
C ALA A 326 -12.77 25.55 11.88
N GLU A 327 -12.18 24.37 11.63
CA GLU A 327 -11.58 24.00 10.32
C GLU A 327 -12.66 23.84 9.23
N GLY A 328 -13.93 23.65 9.58
CA GLY A 328 -15.04 23.42 8.64
C GLY A 328 -15.18 21.93 8.23
N ASP A 329 -14.83 20.96 9.10
CA ASP A 329 -15.02 19.52 8.85
C ASP A 329 -16.49 19.16 8.84
N SER A 330 -17.05 18.97 7.64
CA SER A 330 -18.47 18.68 7.42
C SER A 330 -18.95 17.41 8.15
N LYS A 331 -18.09 16.39 8.28
CA LYS A 331 -18.49 15.16 8.97
C LYS A 331 -18.64 15.33 10.47
N ILE A 332 -17.79 16.14 11.10
CA ILE A 332 -17.95 16.47 12.53
C ILE A 332 -19.18 17.35 12.73
N ILE A 333 -19.38 18.34 11.84
CA ILE A 333 -20.56 19.23 11.90
C ILE A 333 -21.86 18.41 11.77
N GLU A 334 -21.90 17.42 10.88
CA GLU A 334 -23.03 16.50 10.74
C GLU A 334 -23.24 15.64 11.99
N LEU A 335 -22.16 15.10 12.59
CA LEU A 335 -22.23 14.27 13.80
C LEU A 335 -22.74 15.04 15.01
N LEU A 336 -22.41 16.34 15.12
CA LEU A 336 -22.86 17.21 16.20
C LEU A 336 -24.34 17.61 16.05
N ASN A 337 -24.94 17.44 14.88
CA ASN A 337 -26.35 17.77 14.60
C ASN A 337 -26.72 19.20 15.04
N LEU A 338 -25.91 20.18 14.67
CA LEU A 338 -26.08 21.59 15.03
C LEU A 338 -27.27 22.20 14.29
N ASP A 339 -27.97 23.11 14.96
CA ASP A 339 -29.06 23.87 14.35
C ASP A 339 -28.51 24.99 13.42
N ASP A 340 -29.41 25.64 12.66
CA ASP A 340 -28.99 26.65 11.70
C ASP A 340 -28.50 27.95 12.40
N ASN A 341 -28.99 28.27 13.60
CA ASN A 341 -28.54 29.44 14.38
C ASN A 341 -27.13 29.20 14.90
N GLU A 342 -26.86 28.00 15.40
CA GLU A 342 -25.53 27.59 15.87
C GLU A 342 -24.51 27.62 14.72
N LYS A 343 -24.87 27.09 13.54
CA LYS A 343 -24.02 27.20 12.35
C LYS A 343 -23.73 28.65 11.96
N HIS A 344 -24.73 29.51 11.96
CA HIS A 344 -24.53 30.95 11.72
C HIS A 344 -23.64 31.63 12.78
N MET A 345 -23.77 31.21 14.04
CA MET A 345 -22.91 31.73 15.11
C MET A 345 -21.45 31.28 14.91
N ILE A 346 -21.24 30.01 14.54
CA ILE A 346 -19.90 29.46 14.19
C ILE A 346 -19.29 30.22 13.03
N ASP A 347 -20.06 30.46 11.96
CA ASP A 347 -19.59 31.24 10.80
C ASP A 347 -19.22 32.68 11.21
N HIS A 348 -19.95 33.28 12.11
CA HIS A 348 -19.61 34.61 12.61
C HIS A 348 -18.32 34.61 13.44
N ILE A 349 -18.17 33.65 14.36
CA ILE A 349 -16.98 33.52 15.21
C ILE A 349 -15.74 33.27 14.34
N THR A 350 -15.85 32.36 13.38
CA THR A 350 -14.74 32.02 12.46
C THR A 350 -14.40 33.19 11.54
N TYR A 351 -15.38 33.92 11.02
CA TYR A 351 -15.16 35.15 10.24
C TYR A 351 -14.42 36.22 11.02
N GLN A 352 -14.75 36.40 12.30
CA GLN A 352 -14.05 37.36 13.15
C GLN A 352 -12.57 36.97 13.32
N MET A 353 -12.28 35.68 13.56
CA MET A 353 -10.92 35.16 13.63
C MET A 353 -10.15 35.39 12.33
N GLU A 354 -10.76 35.10 11.18
CA GLU A 354 -10.15 35.31 9.86
C GLU A 354 -9.79 36.77 9.61
N LYS A 355 -10.68 37.69 10.01
CA LYS A 355 -10.44 39.12 9.88
C LYS A 355 -9.30 39.62 10.79
N GLU A 356 -9.22 39.14 12.01
CA GLU A 356 -8.16 39.52 12.96
C GLU A 356 -6.81 38.92 12.53
N ARG A 357 -6.81 37.67 12.03
CA ARG A 357 -5.61 36.92 11.71
C ARG A 357 -5.08 37.24 10.30
N GLY A 358 -5.95 37.69 9.39
CA GLY A 358 -5.63 37.85 7.97
C GLY A 358 -5.42 36.56 7.23
N LEU A 359 -5.80 35.40 7.81
CA LEU A 359 -5.74 34.08 7.27
C LEU A 359 -7.13 33.45 7.29
N ASP A 360 -7.46 32.59 6.34
CA ASP A 360 -8.69 31.80 6.42
C ASP A 360 -8.63 30.80 7.58
N LYS A 361 -9.79 30.33 8.01
CA LYS A 361 -9.98 29.49 9.20
C LYS A 361 -9.08 28.25 9.24
N SER A 362 -8.97 27.52 8.13
CA SER A 362 -8.17 26.30 8.05
C SER A 362 -6.66 26.61 8.11
N ALA A 363 -6.22 27.67 7.41
CA ALA A 363 -4.82 28.12 7.43
C ALA A 363 -4.43 28.67 8.80
N ALA A 364 -5.30 29.41 9.48
CA ALA A 364 -5.04 29.96 10.82
C ALA A 364 -4.81 28.85 11.86
N ILE A 365 -5.63 27.79 11.84
CA ILE A 365 -5.47 26.64 12.76
C ILE A 365 -4.22 25.82 12.42
N ALA A 366 -3.94 25.59 11.15
CA ALA A 366 -2.72 24.91 10.73
C ALA A 366 -1.47 25.71 11.13
N ASP A 367 -1.46 27.03 10.92
CA ASP A 367 -0.36 27.92 11.29
C ASP A 367 -0.11 27.90 12.81
N MET A 368 -1.16 27.98 13.63
CA MET A 368 -1.05 27.85 15.08
C MET A 368 -0.36 26.54 15.48
N ARG A 369 -0.78 25.41 14.93
CA ARG A 369 -0.14 24.11 15.21
C ARG A 369 1.32 24.08 14.79
N PHE A 370 1.65 24.54 13.57
CA PHE A 370 3.04 24.54 13.11
C PHE A 370 3.94 25.49 13.90
N ARG A 371 3.43 26.65 14.37
CA ARG A 371 4.17 27.54 15.28
C ARG A 371 4.49 26.86 16.59
N PHE A 372 3.51 26.19 17.19
CA PHE A 372 3.75 25.45 18.42
C PHE A 372 4.76 24.32 18.20
N ILE A 373 4.64 23.55 17.12
CA ILE A 373 5.60 22.50 16.75
C ILE A 373 7.00 23.08 16.58
N SER A 374 7.15 24.20 15.87
CA SER A 374 8.44 24.87 15.70
C SER A 374 9.05 25.25 17.04
N LYS A 375 8.25 25.83 17.97
CA LYS A 375 8.68 26.15 19.33
C LYS A 375 9.15 24.91 20.10
N VAL A 376 8.39 23.81 20.03
CA VAL A 376 8.79 22.52 20.64
C VAL A 376 10.13 22.05 20.07
N CYS A 377 10.27 22.04 18.75
CA CYS A 377 11.49 21.56 18.08
C CYS A 377 12.70 22.47 18.36
N GLU A 378 12.52 23.79 18.39
CA GLU A 378 13.58 24.74 18.73
C GLU A 378 14.11 24.55 20.16
N GLU A 379 13.22 24.25 21.12
CA GLU A 379 13.62 24.05 22.51
C GLU A 379 14.13 22.65 22.84
N THR A 380 13.76 21.62 22.02
CA THR A 380 14.00 20.23 22.39
C THR A 380 14.88 19.45 21.43
N VAL A 381 15.04 19.89 20.17
CA VAL A 381 15.75 19.11 19.15
C VAL A 381 17.08 19.76 18.79
N VAL A 382 18.18 19.08 19.04
CA VAL A 382 19.51 19.44 18.54
C VAL A 382 19.68 18.78 17.18
N LYS A 383 19.49 19.56 16.11
CA LYS A 383 19.67 19.06 14.72
C LYS A 383 21.13 18.72 14.45
N ALA A 384 21.37 17.54 13.91
CA ALA A 384 22.69 17.16 13.44
C ALA A 384 23.13 18.04 12.25
N LYS A 385 24.42 18.35 12.14
CA LYS A 385 24.99 18.95 10.92
C LYS A 385 24.82 17.91 9.80
N GLU A 386 23.90 18.11 8.87
CA GLU A 386 23.56 17.29 7.71
C GLU A 386 23.70 15.75 7.90
N SER A 387 22.59 15.05 7.98
CA SER A 387 22.52 13.60 8.11
C SER A 387 23.35 12.88 7.01
N LYS A 388 24.22 11.96 7.41
CA LYS A 388 24.98 11.10 6.48
C LYS A 388 24.03 10.26 5.60
N SER A 389 22.90 9.84 6.15
CA SER A 389 21.86 9.08 5.45
C SER A 389 21.21 9.93 4.35
N HIS A 390 20.88 11.18 4.61
CA HIS A 390 20.33 12.11 3.62
C HIS A 390 21.32 12.38 2.48
N LYS A 391 22.61 12.65 2.79
CA LYS A 391 23.65 12.80 1.76
C LYS A 391 23.81 11.57 0.88
N ARG A 392 23.73 10.36 1.48
CA ARG A 392 23.76 9.09 0.74
C ARG A 392 22.53 8.96 -0.16
N SER A 393 21.34 9.20 0.38
CA SER A 393 20.07 9.15 -0.36
C SER A 393 20.07 10.11 -1.53
N SER A 394 20.49 11.35 -1.33
CA SER A 394 20.60 12.35 -2.39
C SER A 394 21.59 11.96 -3.51
N ARG A 395 22.72 11.29 -3.19
CA ARG A 395 23.64 10.76 -4.21
C ARG A 395 23.01 9.64 -5.03
N ILE A 396 22.31 8.71 -4.37
CA ILE A 396 21.62 7.60 -5.03
C ILE A 396 20.50 8.17 -5.92
N ASP A 397 19.74 9.14 -5.44
CA ASP A 397 18.64 9.77 -6.17
C ASP A 397 19.10 10.50 -7.42
N LYS A 398 20.34 11.06 -7.47
CA LYS A 398 20.89 11.64 -8.69
C LYS A 398 20.93 10.65 -9.86
N ILE A 399 21.08 9.35 -9.56
CA ILE A 399 21.08 8.27 -10.56
C ILE A 399 19.66 7.73 -10.76
N LEU A 400 18.99 7.35 -9.68
CA LEU A 400 17.72 6.62 -9.74
C LEU A 400 16.52 7.50 -10.13
N THR A 401 16.60 8.81 -9.90
CA THR A 401 15.58 9.79 -10.30
C THR A 401 16.10 10.84 -11.29
N GLY A 402 17.27 10.62 -11.86
CA GLY A 402 17.89 11.53 -12.84
C GLY A 402 17.11 11.57 -14.16
N LYS A 403 17.10 12.73 -14.85
CA LYS A 403 16.31 12.99 -16.06
C LYS A 403 16.48 11.92 -17.16
N TYR A 404 17.69 11.39 -17.36
CA TYR A 404 17.98 10.40 -18.40
C TYR A 404 18.30 9.01 -17.84
N THR A 405 18.60 8.91 -16.54
CA THR A 405 19.04 7.67 -15.91
C THR A 405 17.93 6.92 -15.21
N ALA A 406 16.82 7.59 -14.82
CA ALA A 406 15.76 6.99 -14.05
C ALA A 406 15.09 5.78 -14.74
N ILE A 407 14.67 5.92 -16.01
CA ILE A 407 14.01 4.82 -16.74
C ILE A 407 14.98 3.67 -17.04
N PRO A 408 16.23 3.91 -17.55
CA PRO A 408 17.21 2.84 -17.70
C PRO A 408 17.56 2.13 -16.40
N SER A 409 17.74 2.85 -15.30
CA SER A 409 18.02 2.25 -13.99
C SER A 409 16.84 1.40 -13.50
N PHE A 410 15.62 1.88 -13.70
CA PHE A 410 14.41 1.14 -13.39
C PHE A 410 14.32 -0.18 -14.16
N ILE A 411 14.54 -0.14 -15.49
CA ILE A 411 14.52 -1.35 -16.34
C ILE A 411 15.61 -2.33 -15.91
N LEU A 412 16.82 -1.81 -15.59
CA LEU A 412 17.94 -2.65 -15.15
C LEU A 412 17.62 -3.35 -13.80
N ILE A 413 17.14 -2.61 -12.81
CA ILE A 413 16.83 -3.15 -11.48
C ILE A 413 15.71 -4.18 -11.57
N MET A 414 14.59 -3.85 -12.25
CA MET A 414 13.49 -4.77 -12.42
C MET A 414 13.86 -5.98 -13.28
N GLY A 415 14.64 -5.76 -14.34
CA GLY A 415 15.20 -6.84 -15.16
C GLY A 415 16.07 -7.79 -14.34
N LEU A 416 16.92 -7.27 -13.46
CA LEU A 416 17.76 -8.06 -12.56
C LEU A 416 16.89 -8.86 -11.56
N VAL A 417 15.90 -8.23 -10.96
CA VAL A 417 14.95 -8.91 -10.04
C VAL A 417 14.25 -10.06 -10.75
N PHE A 418 13.70 -9.82 -11.93
CA PHE A 418 13.02 -10.88 -12.69
C PHE A 418 14.00 -11.97 -13.15
N PHE A 419 15.20 -11.60 -13.60
CA PHE A 419 16.23 -12.59 -13.99
C PHE A 419 16.61 -13.50 -12.81
N LEU A 420 16.88 -12.92 -11.63
CA LEU A 420 17.23 -13.70 -10.44
C LEU A 420 16.06 -14.58 -9.98
N THR A 421 14.83 -14.06 -10.05
CA THR A 421 13.63 -14.81 -9.66
C THR A 421 13.32 -15.96 -10.59
N PHE A 422 13.29 -15.74 -11.91
CA PHE A 422 12.80 -16.74 -12.86
C PHE A 422 13.88 -17.64 -13.45
N ASN A 423 15.15 -17.21 -13.48
CA ASN A 423 16.21 -17.99 -14.12
C ASN A 423 17.26 -18.55 -13.14
N VAL A 424 17.47 -17.90 -12.01
CA VAL A 424 18.57 -18.28 -11.10
C VAL A 424 18.06 -18.93 -9.82
N ILE A 425 17.46 -18.17 -8.93
CA ILE A 425 17.09 -18.65 -7.59
C ILE A 425 15.77 -19.40 -7.62
N GLY A 426 14.71 -18.75 -8.12
CA GLY A 426 13.38 -19.32 -8.13
C GLY A 426 13.28 -20.58 -8.98
N ALA A 427 13.88 -20.61 -10.17
CA ALA A 427 13.89 -21.79 -11.03
C ALA A 427 14.60 -23.00 -10.39
N ARG A 428 15.74 -22.78 -9.70
CA ARG A 428 16.44 -23.87 -9.01
C ARG A 428 15.64 -24.42 -7.83
N LEU A 429 15.05 -23.55 -7.04
CA LEU A 429 14.21 -23.93 -5.91
C LEU A 429 12.93 -24.64 -6.39
N GLN A 430 12.37 -24.20 -7.52
CA GLN A 430 11.24 -24.85 -8.17
C GLN A 430 11.60 -26.28 -8.59
N SER A 431 12.70 -26.47 -9.31
CA SER A 431 13.11 -27.81 -9.76
C SER A 431 13.41 -28.78 -8.61
N LEU A 432 13.94 -28.27 -7.50
CA LEU A 432 14.12 -29.05 -6.27
C LEU A 432 12.78 -29.49 -5.67
N LEU A 433 11.81 -28.60 -5.63
CA LEU A 433 10.48 -28.90 -5.09
C LEU A 433 9.72 -29.87 -6.02
N GLU A 434 9.79 -29.67 -7.34
CA GLU A 434 9.24 -30.59 -8.34
C GLU A 434 9.81 -32.00 -8.19
N MET A 435 11.14 -32.13 -8.07
CA MET A 435 11.80 -33.40 -7.83
C MET A 435 11.32 -34.07 -6.50
N GLY A 436 11.02 -33.27 -5.49
CA GLY A 436 10.45 -33.74 -4.22
C GLY A 436 9.01 -34.25 -4.39
N ILE A 437 8.18 -33.51 -5.10
CA ILE A 437 6.78 -33.86 -5.39
C ILE A 437 6.73 -35.13 -6.25
N ASP A 438 7.56 -35.22 -7.30
CA ASP A 438 7.63 -36.40 -8.17
C ASP A 438 8.07 -37.68 -7.43
N LYS A 439 9.07 -37.56 -6.53
CA LYS A 439 9.48 -38.69 -5.68
C LYS A 439 8.36 -39.14 -4.74
N LEU A 440 7.63 -38.22 -4.16
CA LEU A 440 6.48 -38.52 -3.29
C LEU A 440 5.36 -39.15 -4.13
N GLY A 441 5.07 -38.61 -5.33
CA GLY A 441 4.09 -39.14 -6.26
C GLY A 441 4.42 -40.58 -6.66
N ASN A 442 5.65 -40.84 -7.07
CA ASN A 442 6.11 -42.19 -7.45
C ASN A 442 6.06 -43.18 -6.28
N LEU A 443 6.35 -42.73 -5.05
CA LEU A 443 6.23 -43.55 -3.85
C LEU A 443 4.77 -43.94 -3.59
N VAL A 444 3.86 -42.98 -3.65
CA VAL A 444 2.43 -43.19 -3.47
C VAL A 444 1.84 -44.05 -4.58
N ASP A 445 2.26 -43.84 -5.84
CA ASP A 445 1.90 -44.64 -7.00
C ASP A 445 2.30 -46.11 -6.81
N GLY A 446 3.53 -46.37 -6.35
CA GLY A 446 4.00 -47.74 -6.04
C GLY A 446 3.19 -48.40 -4.92
N ILE A 447 2.80 -47.64 -3.88
CA ILE A 447 1.96 -48.18 -2.79
C ILE A 447 0.54 -48.49 -3.31
N LEU A 448 -0.08 -47.58 -4.05
CA LEU A 448 -1.43 -47.80 -4.59
C LEU A 448 -1.48 -48.96 -5.57
N THR A 449 -0.46 -49.09 -6.42
CA THR A 449 -0.32 -50.22 -7.36
C THR A 449 -0.15 -51.55 -6.62
N SER A 450 0.72 -51.61 -5.57
CA SER A 450 0.96 -52.81 -4.78
C SER A 450 -0.25 -53.25 -3.94
N THR A 451 -1.10 -52.34 -3.53
CA THR A 451 -2.32 -52.60 -2.74
C THR A 451 -3.54 -52.93 -3.62
N GLY A 452 -3.43 -52.88 -4.96
CA GLY A 452 -4.51 -53.22 -5.88
C GLY A 452 -5.75 -52.30 -5.75
N VAL A 453 -5.55 -51.01 -5.47
CA VAL A 453 -6.63 -50.03 -5.31
C VAL A 453 -7.39 -49.83 -6.61
N ASN A 454 -8.69 -49.51 -6.51
CA ASN A 454 -9.54 -49.25 -7.67
C ASN A 454 -8.89 -48.22 -8.63
N PRO A 455 -8.83 -48.48 -9.95
CA PRO A 455 -8.20 -47.60 -10.94
C PRO A 455 -8.70 -46.15 -10.89
N VAL A 456 -9.97 -45.94 -10.57
CA VAL A 456 -10.54 -44.55 -10.42
C VAL A 456 -9.90 -43.82 -9.24
N ILE A 457 -9.73 -44.48 -8.09
CA ILE A 457 -9.11 -43.87 -6.90
C ILE A 457 -7.61 -43.64 -7.16
N HIS A 458 -6.97 -44.60 -7.85
CA HIS A 458 -5.56 -44.47 -8.24
C HIS A 458 -5.34 -43.23 -9.12
N SER A 459 -6.12 -43.06 -10.20
CA SER A 459 -6.05 -41.89 -11.08
C SER A 459 -6.43 -40.60 -10.36
N LEU A 460 -7.44 -40.61 -9.45
CA LEU A 460 -7.77 -39.44 -8.65
C LEU A 460 -6.60 -38.98 -7.81
N VAL A 461 -5.89 -39.91 -7.17
CA VAL A 461 -4.78 -39.55 -6.28
C VAL A 461 -3.58 -39.08 -7.10
N ILE A 462 -3.16 -39.81 -8.12
CA ILE A 462 -1.96 -39.52 -8.91
C ILE A 462 -2.20 -38.35 -9.87
N ASP A 463 -3.20 -38.45 -10.74
CA ASP A 463 -3.45 -37.48 -11.81
C ASP A 463 -4.21 -36.26 -11.29
N GLY A 464 -5.21 -36.45 -10.41
CA GLY A 464 -6.02 -35.37 -9.85
C GLY A 464 -5.29 -34.57 -8.76
N ILE A 465 -4.71 -35.26 -7.76
CA ILE A 465 -4.13 -34.59 -6.60
C ILE A 465 -2.64 -34.29 -6.81
N PHE A 466 -1.79 -35.33 -7.01
CA PHE A 466 -0.35 -35.13 -7.11
C PHE A 466 0.05 -34.27 -8.32
N THR A 467 -0.46 -34.60 -9.49
CA THR A 467 -0.16 -33.85 -10.72
C THR A 467 -0.82 -32.46 -10.69
N GLY A 468 -2.11 -32.37 -10.29
CA GLY A 468 -2.85 -31.12 -10.30
C GLY A 468 -2.41 -30.13 -9.22
N VAL A 469 -2.32 -30.58 -7.95
CA VAL A 469 -1.89 -29.71 -6.85
C VAL A 469 -0.38 -29.50 -6.87
N GLY A 470 0.38 -30.55 -7.23
CA GLY A 470 1.84 -30.50 -7.33
C GLY A 470 2.32 -29.44 -8.31
N SER A 471 1.69 -29.33 -9.48
CA SER A 471 2.02 -28.32 -10.48
C SER A 471 1.85 -26.89 -9.96
N VAL A 472 0.88 -26.65 -9.10
CA VAL A 472 0.64 -25.32 -8.50
C VAL A 472 1.60 -25.04 -7.35
N LEU A 473 1.88 -26.04 -6.51
CA LEU A 473 2.83 -25.92 -5.42
C LEU A 473 4.25 -25.66 -5.92
N SER A 474 4.60 -26.21 -7.09
CA SER A 474 5.94 -26.02 -7.69
C SER A 474 6.26 -24.55 -7.96
N PHE A 475 5.26 -23.66 -8.13
CA PHE A 475 5.47 -22.22 -8.29
C PHE A 475 5.69 -21.45 -6.99
N LEU A 476 5.44 -22.07 -5.83
CA LEU A 476 5.61 -21.41 -4.52
C LEU A 476 7.01 -20.81 -4.33
N PRO A 477 8.13 -21.50 -4.66
CA PRO A 477 9.47 -20.94 -4.52
C PRO A 477 9.71 -19.69 -5.37
N ILE A 478 9.18 -19.68 -6.60
CA ILE A 478 9.28 -18.50 -7.48
C ILE A 478 8.54 -17.31 -6.86
N ILE A 479 7.34 -17.54 -6.35
CA ILE A 479 6.51 -16.51 -5.72
C ILE A 479 7.22 -15.95 -4.47
N ILE A 480 7.75 -16.82 -3.62
CA ILE A 480 8.50 -16.41 -2.41
C ILE A 480 9.74 -15.60 -2.81
N THR A 481 10.50 -16.03 -3.81
CA THR A 481 11.70 -15.32 -4.28
C THR A 481 11.34 -13.95 -4.86
N LEU A 482 10.25 -13.85 -5.61
CA LEU A 482 9.76 -12.58 -6.14
C LEU A 482 9.38 -11.62 -5.00
N PHE A 483 8.60 -12.10 -4.03
CA PHE A 483 8.22 -11.27 -2.87
C PHE A 483 9.43 -10.87 -2.03
N PHE A 484 10.44 -11.70 -1.91
CA PHE A 484 11.69 -11.37 -1.23
C PHE A 484 12.33 -10.11 -1.84
N PHE A 485 12.55 -10.11 -3.15
CA PHE A 485 13.14 -8.96 -3.82
C PHE A 485 12.24 -7.73 -3.79
N LEU A 486 10.93 -7.91 -3.99
CA LEU A 486 9.98 -6.80 -3.94
C LEU A 486 9.90 -6.16 -2.55
N SER A 487 9.91 -6.96 -1.47
CA SER A 487 9.94 -6.45 -0.11
C SER A 487 11.22 -5.66 0.18
N ILE A 488 12.37 -6.12 -0.34
CA ILE A 488 13.63 -5.35 -0.23
C ILE A 488 13.50 -4.01 -0.96
N LEU A 489 12.94 -3.97 -2.16
CA LEU A 489 12.76 -2.73 -2.91
C LEU A 489 11.75 -1.78 -2.25
N GLU A 490 10.69 -2.32 -1.64
CA GLU A 490 9.67 -1.56 -0.93
C GLU A 490 10.24 -0.95 0.35
N ASP A 491 10.80 -1.77 1.23
CA ASP A 491 11.38 -1.33 2.51
C ASP A 491 12.57 -0.39 2.33
N SER A 492 13.35 -0.57 1.25
CA SER A 492 14.46 0.34 0.95
C SER A 492 14.01 1.76 0.54
N GLY A 493 12.74 1.98 0.25
CA GLY A 493 12.20 3.26 -0.26
C GLY A 493 12.36 3.45 -1.77
N TYR A 494 12.86 2.44 -2.51
CA TYR A 494 13.00 2.53 -3.97
C TYR A 494 11.66 2.61 -4.70
N MET A 495 10.63 1.87 -4.23
CA MET A 495 9.31 1.88 -4.86
C MET A 495 8.63 3.25 -4.82
N ALA A 496 8.89 4.07 -3.80
CA ALA A 496 8.43 5.46 -3.75
C ALA A 496 9.02 6.29 -4.90
N ARG A 497 10.30 6.10 -5.22
CA ARG A 497 10.97 6.77 -6.36
C ARG A 497 10.41 6.32 -7.69
N VAL A 498 10.14 5.04 -7.84
CA VAL A 498 9.48 4.51 -9.05
C VAL A 498 8.11 5.16 -9.25
N ALA A 499 7.30 5.26 -8.19
CA ALA A 499 6.02 5.93 -8.23
C ALA A 499 6.16 7.41 -8.62
N PHE A 500 7.14 8.11 -8.06
CA PHE A 500 7.47 9.50 -8.40
C PHE A 500 7.84 9.68 -9.88
N VAL A 501 8.69 8.81 -10.42
CA VAL A 501 9.12 8.86 -11.83
C VAL A 501 7.97 8.57 -12.80
N MET A 502 7.09 7.62 -12.44
CA MET A 502 6.04 7.12 -13.31
C MET A 502 4.72 7.91 -13.24
N ASP A 503 4.54 8.82 -12.27
CA ASP A 503 3.26 9.52 -12.04
C ASP A 503 2.75 10.25 -13.28
N LYS A 504 3.61 10.99 -13.99
CA LYS A 504 3.21 11.74 -15.18
C LYS A 504 2.68 10.85 -16.32
N ILE A 505 3.27 9.66 -16.50
CA ILE A 505 2.84 8.70 -17.53
C ILE A 505 1.49 8.10 -17.15
N LEU A 506 1.38 7.59 -15.91
CA LEU A 506 0.19 6.89 -15.45
C LEU A 506 -1.01 7.82 -15.35
N ARG A 507 -0.82 9.08 -15.00
CA ARG A 507 -1.87 10.09 -14.96
C ARG A 507 -2.54 10.32 -16.32
N LYS A 508 -1.79 10.22 -17.41
CA LYS A 508 -2.37 10.32 -18.77
C LYS A 508 -3.44 9.26 -19.01
N ILE A 509 -3.25 8.07 -18.48
CA ILE A 509 -4.21 6.96 -18.56
C ILE A 509 -5.19 6.90 -17.39
N GLY A 510 -5.16 7.90 -16.50
CA GLY A 510 -6.12 8.04 -15.40
C GLY A 510 -5.74 7.33 -14.10
N LEU A 511 -4.48 6.96 -13.91
CA LEU A 511 -3.94 6.31 -12.71
C LEU A 511 -2.94 7.21 -11.98
N SER A 512 -2.78 7.01 -10.68
CA SER A 512 -1.70 7.63 -9.91
C SER A 512 -0.38 6.88 -10.07
N GLY A 513 0.74 7.53 -9.78
CA GLY A 513 2.08 6.93 -9.87
C GLY A 513 2.25 5.67 -9.02
N ARG A 514 1.55 5.57 -7.88
CA ARG A 514 1.58 4.38 -7.01
C ARG A 514 1.02 3.13 -7.69
N SER A 515 0.14 3.26 -8.69
CA SER A 515 -0.44 2.13 -9.44
C SER A 515 0.59 1.32 -10.22
N ILE A 516 1.80 1.88 -10.45
CA ILE A 516 2.89 1.14 -11.14
C ILE A 516 3.31 -0.11 -10.36
N VAL A 517 3.30 -0.07 -9.03
CA VAL A 517 3.79 -1.17 -8.18
C VAL A 517 2.95 -2.43 -8.36
N PRO A 518 1.61 -2.42 -8.19
CA PRO A 518 0.76 -3.56 -8.50
C PRO A 518 0.89 -4.06 -9.95
N MET A 519 1.00 -3.15 -10.90
CA MET A 519 1.13 -3.52 -12.33
C MET A 519 2.45 -4.23 -12.61
N LEU A 520 3.57 -3.77 -12.01
CA LEU A 520 4.88 -4.43 -12.14
C LEU A 520 4.87 -5.83 -11.52
N ILE A 521 4.28 -5.97 -10.34
CA ILE A 521 4.11 -7.28 -9.70
C ILE A 521 3.28 -8.21 -10.60
N GLY A 522 2.30 -7.66 -11.34
CA GLY A 522 1.47 -8.37 -12.30
C GLY A 522 2.26 -9.05 -13.44
N PHE A 523 3.42 -8.52 -13.84
CA PHE A 523 4.32 -9.21 -14.80
C PHE A 523 4.92 -10.48 -14.23
N GLY A 524 5.10 -10.58 -12.93
CA GLY A 524 5.48 -11.82 -12.26
C GLY A 524 4.28 -12.74 -12.09
N CYS A 525 3.27 -12.28 -11.36
CA CYS A 525 2.03 -13.01 -11.09
C CYS A 525 0.87 -12.03 -10.83
N THR A 526 -0.27 -12.28 -11.47
CA THR A 526 -1.47 -11.44 -11.31
C THR A 526 -2.04 -11.48 -9.89
N VAL A 527 -1.96 -12.60 -9.18
CA VAL A 527 -2.49 -12.76 -7.81
C VAL A 527 -1.87 -11.75 -6.84
N PRO A 528 -0.54 -11.74 -6.63
CA PRO A 528 0.10 -10.74 -5.78
C PRO A 528 -0.04 -9.31 -6.33
N GLY A 529 -0.09 -9.14 -7.65
CA GLY A 529 -0.34 -7.83 -8.27
C GLY A 529 -1.69 -7.25 -7.84
N VAL A 530 -2.75 -8.06 -7.86
CA VAL A 530 -4.08 -7.66 -7.37
C VAL A 530 -4.06 -7.37 -5.87
N MET A 531 -3.40 -8.20 -5.07
CA MET A 531 -3.34 -8.02 -3.62
C MET A 531 -2.57 -6.76 -3.21
N SER A 532 -1.47 -6.45 -3.89
CA SER A 532 -0.67 -5.27 -3.59
C SER A 532 -1.39 -3.95 -3.90
N SER A 533 -2.49 -3.99 -4.66
CA SER A 533 -3.32 -2.81 -4.90
C SER A 533 -4.00 -2.24 -3.65
N ARG A 534 -4.00 -2.97 -2.52
CA ARG A 534 -4.48 -2.50 -1.21
C ARG A 534 -3.70 -1.30 -0.69
N THR A 535 -2.45 -1.11 -1.12
CA THR A 535 -1.63 0.05 -0.77
C THR A 535 -2.06 1.34 -1.46
N LEU A 536 -3.05 1.27 -2.37
CA LEU A 536 -3.59 2.44 -3.06
C LEU A 536 -4.69 3.08 -2.23
N SER A 537 -4.51 4.34 -1.86
CA SER A 537 -5.43 5.14 -1.04
C SER A 537 -6.76 5.48 -1.72
N SER A 538 -6.80 5.47 -3.06
CA SER A 538 -8.01 5.76 -3.84
C SER A 538 -8.72 4.47 -4.25
N GLU A 539 -9.97 4.33 -3.85
CA GLU A 539 -10.82 3.21 -4.28
C GLU A 539 -10.98 3.14 -5.80
N ARG A 540 -11.09 4.31 -6.46
CA ARG A 540 -11.14 4.43 -7.91
C ARG A 540 -9.86 3.89 -8.58
N ASP A 541 -8.71 4.38 -8.14
CA ASP A 541 -7.41 3.98 -8.70
C ASP A 541 -7.14 2.52 -8.40
N ARG A 542 -7.53 2.03 -7.23
CA ARG A 542 -7.45 0.61 -6.83
C ARG A 542 -8.29 -0.27 -7.75
N LYS A 543 -9.57 0.04 -7.95
CA LYS A 543 -10.46 -0.72 -8.84
C LYS A 543 -9.89 -0.76 -10.26
N MET A 544 -9.50 0.39 -10.78
CA MET A 544 -8.94 0.50 -12.13
C MET A 544 -7.63 -0.28 -12.27
N THR A 545 -6.73 -0.21 -11.30
CA THR A 545 -5.47 -0.96 -11.29
C THR A 545 -5.71 -2.47 -11.25
N ILE A 546 -6.63 -2.96 -10.41
CA ILE A 546 -6.99 -4.38 -10.34
C ILE A 546 -7.50 -4.89 -11.69
N LEU A 547 -8.36 -4.11 -12.36
CA LEU A 547 -8.93 -4.49 -13.65
C LEU A 547 -7.90 -4.48 -14.79
N LEU A 548 -6.84 -3.66 -14.67
CA LEU A 548 -5.77 -3.57 -15.67
C LEU A 548 -4.62 -4.57 -15.44
N THR A 549 -4.37 -4.98 -14.19
CA THR A 549 -3.28 -5.90 -13.85
C THR A 549 -3.27 -7.20 -14.68
N PRO A 550 -4.40 -7.86 -15.01
CA PRO A 550 -4.38 -9.08 -15.82
C PRO A 550 -3.93 -8.91 -17.28
N PHE A 551 -3.87 -7.68 -17.81
CA PHE A 551 -3.29 -7.40 -19.14
C PHE A 551 -1.76 -7.50 -19.14
N MET A 552 -1.14 -7.43 -17.96
CA MET A 552 0.30 -7.68 -17.83
C MET A 552 0.59 -9.16 -18.02
N SER A 553 1.59 -9.46 -18.86
CA SER A 553 1.93 -10.84 -19.16
C SER A 553 2.67 -11.48 -17.99
N CYS A 554 2.01 -12.37 -17.25
CA CYS A 554 2.63 -13.10 -16.14
C CYS A 554 3.56 -14.21 -16.63
N SER A 555 4.47 -14.66 -15.74
CA SER A 555 5.45 -15.73 -16.05
C SER A 555 4.83 -17.06 -16.50
N ALA A 556 3.65 -17.42 -16.01
CA ALA A 556 2.93 -18.63 -16.39
C ALA A 556 2.52 -18.68 -17.88
N LYS A 557 2.53 -17.55 -18.59
CA LYS A 557 2.28 -17.49 -20.04
C LYS A 557 3.54 -17.78 -20.87
N LEU A 558 4.75 -17.65 -20.28
CA LEU A 558 6.02 -17.85 -20.99
C LEU A 558 6.15 -19.23 -21.67
N PRO A 559 5.83 -20.37 -21.03
CA PRO A 559 5.91 -21.68 -21.69
C PRO A 559 5.08 -21.74 -22.97
N ILE A 560 3.90 -21.12 -22.99
CA ILE A 560 3.04 -21.04 -24.18
C ILE A 560 3.77 -20.27 -25.29
N TYR A 561 4.34 -19.10 -24.96
CA TYR A 561 5.06 -18.29 -25.94
C TYR A 561 6.26 -19.01 -26.51
N VAL A 562 7.07 -19.64 -25.64
CA VAL A 562 8.26 -20.40 -26.06
C VAL A 562 7.88 -21.55 -26.98
N LEU A 563 6.85 -22.36 -26.65
CA LEU A 563 6.40 -23.46 -27.45
C LEU A 563 6.01 -23.00 -28.86
N PHE A 564 5.08 -22.08 -28.98
CA PHE A 564 4.56 -21.68 -30.29
C PHE A 564 5.55 -20.83 -31.08
N THR A 565 6.37 -19.96 -30.45
CA THR A 565 7.37 -19.19 -31.18
C THR A 565 8.53 -20.07 -31.68
N SER A 566 8.94 -21.07 -30.93
CA SER A 566 9.98 -22.03 -31.38
C SER A 566 9.52 -22.92 -32.52
N LEU A 567 8.22 -23.22 -32.60
CA LEU A 567 7.65 -24.05 -33.67
C LEU A 567 7.38 -23.24 -34.94
N PHE A 568 6.71 -22.10 -34.83
CA PHE A 568 6.19 -21.35 -35.98
C PHE A 568 7.05 -20.16 -36.41
N PHE A 569 7.86 -19.58 -35.48
CA PHE A 569 8.60 -18.33 -35.72
C PHE A 569 10.08 -18.45 -35.33
N LYS A 570 10.73 -19.57 -35.61
CA LYS A 570 12.12 -19.92 -35.22
C LYS A 570 13.10 -18.73 -35.38
N LYS A 571 13.07 -18.05 -36.55
CA LYS A 571 13.97 -16.96 -36.89
C LYS A 571 13.67 -15.66 -36.11
N TYR A 572 12.40 -15.45 -35.70
CA TYR A 572 11.91 -14.22 -35.10
C TYR A 572 11.33 -14.46 -33.70
N ALA A 573 11.61 -15.57 -33.05
CA ALA A 573 11.00 -15.96 -31.76
C ALA A 573 11.13 -14.89 -30.70
N ALA A 574 12.31 -14.32 -30.51
CA ALA A 574 12.56 -13.24 -29.55
C ALA A 574 11.77 -11.96 -29.89
N LEU A 575 11.70 -11.60 -31.18
CA LEU A 575 10.93 -10.43 -31.62
C LEU A 575 9.43 -10.61 -31.35
N VAL A 576 8.87 -11.79 -31.70
CA VAL A 576 7.46 -12.09 -31.43
C VAL A 576 7.16 -12.05 -29.94
N MET A 577 8.02 -12.60 -29.08
CA MET A 577 7.84 -12.51 -27.62
C MET A 577 7.83 -11.07 -27.14
N ILE A 578 8.77 -10.24 -27.59
CA ILE A 578 8.81 -8.81 -27.23
C ILE A 578 7.52 -8.11 -27.69
N LEU A 579 7.08 -8.37 -28.93
CA LEU A 579 5.85 -7.78 -29.46
C LEU A 579 4.60 -8.21 -28.67
N LEU A 580 4.55 -9.45 -28.18
CA LEU A 580 3.47 -9.92 -27.30
C LEU A 580 3.45 -9.14 -25.97
N TYR A 581 4.61 -8.95 -25.32
CA TYR A 581 4.67 -8.14 -24.09
C TYR A 581 4.23 -6.69 -24.33
N ILE A 582 4.74 -6.07 -25.39
CA ILE A 582 4.36 -4.69 -25.77
C ILE A 582 2.87 -4.64 -26.12
N GLY A 583 2.35 -5.64 -26.87
CA GLY A 583 0.94 -5.73 -27.23
C GLY A 583 0.00 -5.82 -26.01
N GLY A 584 0.40 -6.57 -24.98
CA GLY A 584 -0.33 -6.63 -23.71
C GLY A 584 -0.39 -5.27 -23.02
N ILE A 585 0.75 -4.58 -22.94
CA ILE A 585 0.84 -3.24 -22.34
C ILE A 585 -0.03 -2.24 -23.13
N LEU A 586 0.08 -2.22 -24.45
CA LEU A 586 -0.69 -1.30 -25.31
C LEU A 586 -2.19 -1.55 -25.21
N THR A 587 -2.61 -2.83 -25.18
CA THR A 587 -4.03 -3.18 -24.97
C THR A 587 -4.49 -2.73 -23.59
N GLY A 588 -3.69 -2.93 -22.54
CA GLY A 588 -3.97 -2.42 -21.21
C GLY A 588 -4.12 -0.91 -21.17
N ILE A 589 -3.25 -0.15 -21.86
CA ILE A 589 -3.34 1.31 -21.98
C ILE A 589 -4.62 1.71 -22.70
N LEU A 590 -4.98 1.06 -23.82
CA LEU A 590 -6.20 1.33 -24.55
C LEU A 590 -7.44 1.13 -23.67
N VAL A 591 -7.51 -0.01 -22.96
CA VAL A 591 -8.59 -0.30 -22.02
C VAL A 591 -8.63 0.74 -20.89
N ALA A 592 -7.47 1.14 -20.34
CA ALA A 592 -7.39 2.17 -19.33
C ALA A 592 -7.98 3.50 -19.78
N ILE A 593 -7.67 3.95 -21.02
CA ILE A 593 -8.22 5.18 -21.60
C ILE A 593 -9.74 5.07 -21.78
N ILE A 594 -10.23 3.93 -22.26
CA ILE A 594 -11.67 3.69 -22.39
C ILE A 594 -12.34 3.75 -21.01
N MET A 595 -11.80 3.05 -20.01
CA MET A 595 -12.36 3.03 -18.66
C MET A 595 -12.33 4.41 -17.98
N LYS A 596 -11.25 5.18 -18.18
CA LYS A 596 -11.14 6.57 -17.69
C LYS A 596 -12.27 7.45 -18.21
N ASN A 597 -12.62 7.31 -19.49
CA ASN A 597 -13.60 8.17 -20.15
C ASN A 597 -15.06 7.71 -19.95
N THR A 598 -15.26 6.44 -19.59
CA THR A 598 -16.59 5.83 -19.44
C THR A 598 -16.99 5.60 -18.00
N VAL A 599 -16.35 4.63 -17.33
CA VAL A 599 -16.76 4.11 -16.02
C VAL A 599 -16.11 4.87 -14.87
N PHE A 600 -14.79 5.16 -14.98
CA PHE A 600 -13.99 5.79 -13.93
C PHE A 600 -13.66 7.25 -14.25
N LYS A 601 -14.71 8.06 -14.49
CA LYS A 601 -14.57 9.48 -14.72
C LYS A 601 -13.97 10.20 -13.51
N GLY A 602 -13.21 11.27 -13.75
CA GLY A 602 -12.56 12.09 -12.72
C GLY A 602 -11.03 12.05 -12.81
N ASN A 603 -10.38 12.90 -12.01
CA ASN A 603 -8.93 12.97 -11.93
C ASN A 603 -8.40 11.94 -10.92
N PRO A 604 -7.22 11.37 -11.14
CA PRO A 604 -6.55 10.54 -10.13
C PRO A 604 -6.25 11.39 -8.89
N VAL A 605 -6.28 10.74 -7.73
CA VAL A 605 -5.97 11.41 -6.44
C VAL A 605 -4.65 12.16 -6.56
N PRO A 606 -4.56 13.38 -6.01
CA PRO A 606 -3.32 14.15 -5.96
C PRO A 606 -2.18 13.32 -5.39
N PHE A 607 -1.02 13.46 -6.01
CA PHE A 607 0.17 12.75 -5.60
C PHE A 607 0.97 13.66 -4.66
N VAL A 608 0.64 13.58 -3.38
CA VAL A 608 1.42 14.21 -2.32
C VAL A 608 2.08 13.08 -1.55
N MET A 609 3.39 12.99 -1.61
CA MET A 609 4.13 11.87 -1.01
C MET A 609 5.49 12.35 -0.51
N GLU A 610 5.87 11.88 0.65
CA GLU A 610 7.23 12.02 1.15
C GLU A 610 8.14 10.97 0.50
N LEU A 611 9.37 11.34 0.17
CA LEU A 611 10.40 10.41 -0.29
C LEU A 611 11.24 9.97 0.92
N PRO A 612 11.02 8.76 1.47
CA PRO A 612 11.76 8.31 2.65
C PRO A 612 13.25 8.14 2.31
N ASN A 613 14.14 8.35 3.28
CA ASN A 613 15.56 8.03 3.11
C ASN A 613 15.75 6.55 2.78
N TYR A 614 16.78 6.23 1.96
CA TYR A 614 17.11 4.83 1.70
C TYR A 614 17.60 4.15 2.97
N ARG A 615 16.94 3.06 3.32
CA ARG A 615 17.27 2.22 4.48
C ARG A 615 17.49 0.78 4.05
N MET A 616 18.35 0.08 4.80
CA MET A 616 18.48 -1.37 4.62
C MET A 616 17.31 -2.06 5.33
N PRO A 617 16.57 -2.92 4.64
CA PRO A 617 15.44 -3.63 5.25
C PRO A 617 15.90 -4.57 6.37
N GLY A 618 15.12 -4.64 7.44
CA GLY A 618 15.35 -5.58 8.52
C GLY A 618 15.05 -7.02 8.08
N MET A 619 16.06 -7.87 7.94
CA MET A 619 15.89 -9.25 7.43
C MET A 619 14.83 -10.06 8.20
N LYS A 620 14.68 -9.85 9.50
CA LYS A 620 13.65 -10.52 10.32
C LYS A 620 12.23 -10.12 9.85
N ASN A 621 12.00 -8.85 9.56
CA ASN A 621 10.70 -8.36 9.08
C ASN A 621 10.41 -8.90 7.69
N VAL A 622 11.42 -8.92 6.80
CA VAL A 622 11.28 -9.49 5.45
C VAL A 622 10.89 -10.97 5.53
N ILE A 623 11.57 -11.76 6.35
CA ILE A 623 11.27 -13.21 6.51
C ILE A 623 9.85 -13.41 7.06
N MET A 624 9.43 -12.62 8.04
CA MET A 624 8.08 -12.73 8.61
C MET A 624 7.01 -12.38 7.58
N LEU A 625 7.20 -11.31 6.81
CA LEU A 625 6.31 -10.93 5.72
C LEU A 625 6.24 -12.01 4.63
N LEU A 626 7.38 -12.62 4.28
CA LEU A 626 7.43 -13.74 3.33
C LEU A 626 6.64 -14.94 3.84
N TRP A 627 6.75 -15.27 5.12
CA TRP A 627 5.97 -16.34 5.73
C TRP A 627 4.47 -16.09 5.69
N GLU A 628 4.03 -14.86 6.00
CA GLU A 628 2.62 -14.47 5.90
C GLU A 628 2.10 -14.63 4.47
N LYS A 629 2.86 -14.15 3.47
CA LYS A 629 2.50 -14.26 2.04
C LYS A 629 2.49 -15.72 1.57
N ALA A 630 3.47 -16.52 1.98
CA ALA A 630 3.53 -17.95 1.67
C ALA A 630 2.34 -18.70 2.27
N LYS A 631 2.01 -18.45 3.54
CA LYS A 631 0.86 -19.04 4.23
C LYS A 631 -0.46 -18.68 3.53
N ASP A 632 -0.66 -17.43 3.17
CA ASP A 632 -1.87 -16.96 2.47
C ASP A 632 -1.99 -17.61 1.08
N PHE A 633 -0.88 -17.76 0.36
CA PHE A 633 -0.86 -18.50 -0.92
C PHE A 633 -1.19 -19.99 -0.75
N LEU A 634 -0.58 -20.66 0.24
CA LEU A 634 -0.83 -22.08 0.52
C LEU A 634 -2.30 -22.33 0.89
N GLN A 635 -2.89 -21.50 1.75
CA GLN A 635 -4.30 -21.63 2.10
C GLN A 635 -5.21 -21.53 0.87
N ARG A 636 -4.91 -20.64 -0.07
CA ARG A 636 -5.67 -20.48 -1.32
C ARG A 636 -5.44 -21.64 -2.28
N ALA A 637 -4.20 -22.12 -2.37
CA ALA A 637 -3.88 -23.29 -3.19
C ALA A 637 -4.69 -24.50 -2.72
N PHE A 638 -4.73 -24.76 -1.43
CA PHE A 638 -5.48 -25.91 -0.89
C PHE A 638 -7.00 -25.76 -0.94
N THR A 639 -7.57 -24.54 -0.93
CA THR A 639 -9.03 -24.39 -0.95
C THR A 639 -9.60 -24.29 -2.36
N VAL A 640 -9.14 -23.31 -3.15
CA VAL A 640 -9.74 -23.00 -4.46
C VAL A 640 -9.15 -23.88 -5.55
N ILE A 641 -7.83 -24.04 -5.57
CA ILE A 641 -7.15 -24.74 -6.67
C ILE A 641 -7.36 -26.23 -6.54
N PHE A 642 -7.26 -26.78 -5.33
CA PHE A 642 -7.52 -28.21 -5.09
C PHE A 642 -8.93 -28.63 -5.55
N LEU A 643 -9.97 -27.86 -5.17
CA LEU A 643 -11.33 -28.16 -5.61
C LEU A 643 -11.45 -28.10 -7.15
N ALA A 644 -10.82 -27.11 -7.74
CA ALA A 644 -10.87 -26.91 -9.17
C ALA A 644 -10.09 -28.00 -9.94
N THR A 645 -8.95 -28.49 -9.41
CA THR A 645 -8.21 -29.62 -10.04
C THR A 645 -9.02 -30.92 -10.02
N ILE A 646 -9.75 -31.19 -8.91
CA ILE A 646 -10.65 -32.36 -8.85
C ILE A 646 -11.76 -32.22 -9.89
N VAL A 647 -12.38 -31.06 -10.03
CA VAL A 647 -13.44 -30.85 -11.04
C VAL A 647 -12.91 -31.12 -12.45
N ILE A 648 -11.72 -30.60 -12.78
CA ILE A 648 -11.14 -30.86 -14.12
C ILE A 648 -10.74 -32.31 -14.31
N TRP A 649 -10.16 -32.93 -13.28
CA TRP A 649 -9.87 -34.37 -13.36
C TRP A 649 -11.14 -35.15 -13.65
N VAL A 650 -12.26 -34.88 -12.99
CA VAL A 650 -13.56 -35.53 -13.31
C VAL A 650 -13.95 -35.29 -14.77
N LEU A 651 -13.86 -34.04 -15.25
CA LEU A 651 -14.22 -33.69 -16.62
C LEU A 651 -13.30 -34.33 -17.67
N GLN A 652 -12.06 -34.65 -17.34
CA GLN A 652 -11.09 -35.29 -18.22
C GLN A 652 -11.21 -36.82 -18.22
N THR A 653 -11.53 -37.41 -17.06
CA THR A 653 -11.49 -38.84 -16.81
C THR A 653 -12.81 -39.54 -17.18
N PHE A 654 -13.94 -38.81 -17.16
CA PHE A 654 -15.26 -39.42 -17.39
C PHE A 654 -15.92 -38.92 -18.69
N ASP A 655 -16.71 -39.81 -19.30
CA ASP A 655 -17.65 -39.47 -20.37
C ASP A 655 -18.98 -38.92 -19.82
N ILE A 656 -19.91 -38.55 -20.70
CA ILE A 656 -21.25 -38.03 -20.32
C ILE A 656 -22.06 -39.06 -19.52
N HIS A 657 -21.74 -40.35 -19.61
CA HIS A 657 -22.40 -41.44 -18.91
C HIS A 657 -21.65 -41.86 -17.62
N PHE A 658 -20.65 -41.09 -17.20
CA PHE A 658 -19.79 -41.38 -16.05
C PHE A 658 -18.98 -42.67 -16.15
N ASN A 659 -18.66 -43.16 -17.38
CA ASN A 659 -17.71 -44.23 -17.59
C ASN A 659 -16.30 -43.65 -17.71
N MET A 660 -15.31 -44.38 -17.21
CA MET A 660 -13.90 -43.99 -17.34
C MET A 660 -13.47 -44.09 -18.80
N VAL A 661 -12.91 -42.98 -19.32
CA VAL A 661 -12.58 -42.82 -20.73
C VAL A 661 -11.16 -43.33 -21.00
N THR A 662 -10.99 -44.14 -22.04
CA THR A 662 -9.68 -44.58 -22.50
C THR A 662 -9.07 -43.63 -23.55
N ASP A 663 -9.92 -42.93 -24.32
CA ASP A 663 -9.50 -41.90 -25.28
C ASP A 663 -9.99 -40.51 -24.83
N SER A 664 -9.10 -39.53 -24.71
CA SER A 664 -9.41 -38.17 -24.29
C SER A 664 -10.49 -37.45 -25.12
N LYS A 665 -10.79 -37.96 -26.33
CA LYS A 665 -11.85 -37.42 -27.19
C LYS A 665 -13.25 -37.59 -26.61
N ASP A 666 -13.48 -38.65 -25.87
CA ASP A 666 -14.79 -39.03 -25.36
C ASP A 666 -15.08 -38.43 -24.02
N SER A 667 -14.13 -37.65 -23.47
CA SER A 667 -14.28 -36.96 -22.17
C SER A 667 -15.31 -35.82 -22.19
N ILE A 668 -15.94 -35.57 -21.05
CA ILE A 668 -16.84 -34.43 -20.86
C ILE A 668 -16.12 -33.14 -21.24
N LEU A 669 -14.83 -33.00 -20.91
CA LEU A 669 -14.04 -31.81 -21.23
C LEU A 669 -13.90 -31.61 -22.74
N ALA A 670 -13.66 -32.69 -23.51
CA ALA A 670 -13.59 -32.63 -24.98
C ALA A 670 -14.95 -32.29 -25.60
N ALA A 671 -16.04 -32.78 -25.05
CA ALA A 671 -17.40 -32.42 -25.48
C ALA A 671 -17.69 -30.91 -25.24
N LEU A 672 -17.36 -30.38 -24.07
CA LEU A 672 -17.46 -28.94 -23.77
C LEU A 672 -16.58 -28.11 -24.68
N ALA A 673 -15.34 -28.55 -24.95
CA ALA A 673 -14.44 -27.89 -25.89
C ALA A 673 -15.02 -27.90 -27.31
N GLY A 674 -15.68 -28.97 -27.73
CA GLY A 674 -16.37 -29.08 -29.02
C GLY A 674 -17.44 -28.02 -29.22
N ILE A 675 -18.22 -27.67 -28.16
CA ILE A 675 -19.23 -26.65 -28.18
C ILE A 675 -18.61 -25.23 -28.36
N ILE A 676 -17.43 -25.00 -27.78
CA ILE A 676 -16.75 -23.70 -27.82
C ILE A 676 -15.90 -23.53 -29.07
N THR A 677 -15.45 -24.63 -29.69
CA THR A 677 -14.58 -24.66 -30.88
C THR A 677 -15.07 -23.75 -32.03
N PRO A 678 -16.38 -23.69 -32.40
CA PRO A 678 -16.86 -22.81 -33.45
C PRO A 678 -16.54 -21.32 -33.25
N ILE A 679 -16.42 -20.85 -31.99
CA ILE A 679 -16.06 -19.48 -31.65
C ILE A 679 -14.64 -19.15 -32.12
N PHE A 680 -13.75 -20.14 -32.18
CA PHE A 680 -12.34 -19.99 -32.55
C PHE A 680 -12.05 -20.24 -34.05
N VAL A 681 -13.02 -20.75 -34.80
CA VAL A 681 -12.87 -20.95 -36.26
C VAL A 681 -12.53 -19.63 -36.99
N PRO A 682 -13.21 -18.49 -36.74
CA PRO A 682 -12.87 -17.24 -37.38
C PRO A 682 -11.47 -16.74 -37.03
N LEU A 683 -10.89 -17.19 -35.93
CA LEU A 683 -9.54 -16.80 -35.46
C LEU A 683 -8.43 -17.66 -36.09
N GLY A 684 -8.79 -18.76 -36.79
CA GLY A 684 -7.85 -19.67 -37.48
C GLY A 684 -7.22 -20.74 -36.62
N PHE A 685 -7.76 -20.97 -35.41
CA PHE A 685 -7.34 -22.08 -34.51
C PHE A 685 -8.54 -22.87 -33.94
N GLY A 686 -9.63 -22.97 -34.70
CA GLY A 686 -10.83 -23.73 -34.34
C GLY A 686 -10.62 -25.25 -34.39
N ASN A 687 -9.84 -25.77 -33.45
CA ASN A 687 -9.63 -27.21 -33.28
C ASN A 687 -9.97 -27.61 -31.84
N TRP A 688 -10.66 -28.74 -31.65
CA TRP A 688 -11.11 -29.19 -30.33
C TRP A 688 -9.94 -29.41 -29.35
N LYS A 689 -8.77 -29.88 -29.81
CA LYS A 689 -7.57 -30.08 -28.99
C LYS A 689 -7.06 -28.75 -28.45
N ILE A 690 -7.03 -27.69 -29.28
CA ILE A 690 -6.64 -26.33 -28.87
C ILE A 690 -7.69 -25.78 -27.93
N SER A 691 -8.98 -25.95 -28.20
CA SER A 691 -10.07 -25.49 -27.35
C SER A 691 -10.03 -26.16 -25.97
N THR A 692 -9.73 -27.46 -25.89
CA THR A 692 -9.53 -28.18 -24.63
C THR A 692 -8.36 -27.61 -23.85
N ALA A 693 -7.23 -27.37 -24.51
CA ALA A 693 -6.07 -26.77 -23.87
C ALA A 693 -6.34 -25.33 -23.36
N LEU A 694 -7.13 -24.52 -24.05
CA LEU A 694 -7.54 -23.20 -23.60
C LEU A 694 -8.47 -23.26 -22.39
N LEU A 695 -9.35 -24.27 -22.31
CA LEU A 695 -10.21 -24.49 -21.14
C LEU A 695 -9.40 -24.90 -19.91
N THR A 696 -8.44 -25.82 -20.06
CA THR A 696 -7.53 -26.16 -18.93
C THR A 696 -6.64 -24.99 -18.55
N GLY A 697 -6.23 -24.17 -19.51
CA GLY A 697 -5.49 -22.93 -19.26
C GLY A 697 -6.26 -21.83 -18.51
N PHE A 698 -7.56 -21.99 -18.31
CA PHE A 698 -8.34 -21.17 -17.37
C PHE A 698 -8.01 -21.50 -15.91
N MET A 699 -7.66 -22.73 -15.61
CA MET A 699 -7.21 -23.13 -14.28
C MET A 699 -5.83 -22.56 -13.99
N ALA A 700 -4.86 -22.97 -14.79
CA ALA A 700 -3.49 -22.53 -14.72
C ALA A 700 -2.95 -22.37 -16.15
N LYS A 701 -2.30 -21.26 -16.45
CA LYS A 701 -1.90 -20.91 -17.82
C LYS A 701 -0.93 -21.94 -18.43
N GLU A 702 -0.03 -22.48 -17.65
CA GLU A 702 0.91 -23.53 -18.02
C GLU A 702 0.22 -24.84 -18.44
N SER A 703 -0.98 -25.10 -17.95
CA SER A 703 -1.76 -26.31 -18.33
C SER A 703 -2.12 -26.34 -19.81
N VAL A 704 -2.09 -25.21 -20.51
CA VAL A 704 -2.25 -25.17 -21.97
C VAL A 704 -1.20 -26.05 -22.65
N VAL A 705 0.05 -25.93 -22.23
CA VAL A 705 1.18 -26.67 -22.83
C VAL A 705 1.11 -28.14 -22.46
N SER A 706 0.89 -28.46 -21.17
CA SER A 706 0.81 -29.85 -20.72
C SER A 706 -0.39 -30.60 -21.35
N THR A 707 -1.55 -29.95 -21.43
CA THR A 707 -2.72 -30.55 -22.11
C THR A 707 -2.47 -30.77 -23.59
N LEU A 708 -1.83 -29.83 -24.29
CA LEU A 708 -1.45 -30.03 -25.69
C LEU A 708 -0.47 -31.16 -25.84
N SER A 709 0.52 -31.30 -24.95
CA SER A 709 1.51 -32.40 -25.00
C SER A 709 0.85 -33.78 -24.84
N VAL A 710 -0.23 -33.89 -24.08
CA VAL A 710 -1.00 -35.14 -23.91
C VAL A 710 -1.90 -35.42 -25.11
N LEU A 711 -2.55 -34.37 -25.65
CA LEU A 711 -3.52 -34.54 -26.76
C LEU A 711 -2.86 -34.68 -28.14
N VAL A 712 -1.58 -34.33 -28.26
CA VAL A 712 -0.85 -34.24 -29.53
C VAL A 712 0.44 -35.05 -29.42
N HIS A 713 0.62 -36.04 -30.28
CA HIS A 713 1.78 -36.93 -30.30
C HIS A 713 2.99 -36.30 -31.02
N GLY A 714 3.48 -35.16 -30.48
CA GLY A 714 4.68 -34.49 -30.93
C GLY A 714 4.48 -33.22 -31.77
N ASN A 715 5.58 -32.51 -31.99
CA ASN A 715 5.59 -31.17 -32.63
C ASN A 715 5.06 -31.18 -34.09
N SER A 716 5.18 -32.28 -34.81
CA SER A 716 4.69 -32.43 -36.18
C SER A 716 3.18 -32.33 -36.26
N GLU A 717 2.47 -32.86 -35.29
CA GLU A 717 1.00 -32.82 -35.26
C GLU A 717 0.50 -31.41 -34.91
N ILE A 718 1.20 -30.65 -34.05
CA ILE A 718 0.88 -29.24 -33.78
C ILE A 718 0.97 -28.43 -35.09
N LEU A 719 2.00 -28.66 -35.88
CA LEU A 719 2.19 -28.03 -37.20
C LEU A 719 1.12 -28.43 -38.23
N ALA A 720 0.54 -29.61 -38.09
CA ALA A 720 -0.55 -30.08 -38.96
C ALA A 720 -1.91 -29.46 -38.58
N ILE A 721 -2.15 -29.23 -37.28
CA ILE A 721 -3.40 -28.71 -36.77
C ILE A 721 -3.48 -27.16 -36.88
N LEU A 722 -2.35 -26.48 -36.82
CA LEU A 722 -2.26 -25.04 -36.74
C LEU A 722 -1.32 -24.44 -37.79
N SER A 723 -1.79 -23.51 -38.59
CA SER A 723 -0.97 -22.76 -39.55
C SER A 723 -0.23 -21.60 -38.84
N PRO A 724 0.87 -21.07 -39.42
CA PRO A 724 1.52 -19.85 -38.88
C PRO A 724 0.56 -18.68 -38.77
N ALA A 725 -0.36 -18.54 -39.71
CA ALA A 725 -1.40 -17.52 -39.72
C ALA A 725 -2.48 -17.71 -38.63
N GLY A 726 -2.61 -18.91 -38.05
CA GLY A 726 -3.44 -19.18 -36.85
C GLY A 726 -2.65 -19.12 -35.54
N ALA A 727 -1.34 -19.38 -35.60
CA ALA A 727 -0.49 -19.42 -34.40
C ALA A 727 -0.33 -18.02 -33.73
N LEU A 728 -0.17 -16.94 -34.50
CA LEU A 728 -0.05 -15.61 -33.96
C LEU A 728 -1.35 -15.11 -33.31
N PRO A 729 -2.55 -15.25 -33.92
CA PRO A 729 -3.82 -14.98 -33.25
C PRO A 729 -4.02 -15.81 -31.97
N LEU A 730 -3.62 -17.09 -31.96
CA LEU A 730 -3.68 -17.94 -30.76
C LEU A 730 -2.78 -17.38 -29.64
N LEU A 731 -1.55 -16.96 -29.97
CA LEU A 731 -0.64 -16.33 -29.00
C LEU A 731 -1.23 -15.02 -28.42
N VAL A 732 -1.84 -14.18 -29.27
CA VAL A 732 -2.51 -12.95 -28.82
C VAL A 732 -3.74 -13.27 -27.97
N PHE A 733 -4.51 -14.30 -28.33
CA PHE A 733 -5.61 -14.77 -27.50
C PHE A 733 -5.11 -15.26 -26.14
N CYS A 734 -4.09 -16.09 -26.09
CA CYS A 734 -3.47 -16.59 -24.84
C CYS A 734 -2.88 -15.46 -23.98
N LEU A 735 -2.40 -14.39 -24.60
CA LEU A 735 -1.93 -13.19 -23.91
C LEU A 735 -3.05 -12.49 -23.14
N LEU A 736 -4.22 -12.31 -23.78
CA LEU A 736 -5.27 -11.38 -23.34
C LEU A 736 -6.47 -12.04 -22.66
N TYR A 737 -6.72 -13.36 -22.91
CA TYR A 737 -7.91 -14.02 -22.37
C TYR A 737 -7.85 -14.15 -20.84
N THR A 738 -8.98 -14.44 -20.25
CA THR A 738 -9.23 -14.47 -18.80
C THR A 738 -8.03 -14.93 -17.97
N PRO A 739 -7.73 -14.29 -16.82
CA PRO A 739 -6.66 -14.75 -15.93
C PRO A 739 -6.98 -16.11 -15.32
N CYS A 740 -6.00 -16.73 -14.66
CA CYS A 740 -6.19 -18.01 -13.98
C CYS A 740 -7.21 -17.90 -12.83
N ILE A 741 -7.79 -19.04 -12.44
CA ILE A 741 -8.84 -19.09 -11.41
C ILE A 741 -8.38 -18.49 -10.09
N ALA A 742 -7.10 -18.63 -9.73
CA ALA A 742 -6.52 -18.00 -8.53
C ALA A 742 -6.55 -16.47 -8.59
N ALA A 743 -6.29 -15.88 -9.76
CA ALA A 743 -6.36 -14.44 -9.95
C ALA A 743 -7.82 -13.97 -9.91
N ILE A 744 -8.75 -14.70 -10.50
CA ILE A 744 -10.20 -14.39 -10.43
C ILE A 744 -10.70 -14.46 -8.99
N ALA A 745 -10.29 -15.47 -8.22
CA ALA A 745 -10.61 -15.56 -6.79
C ALA A 745 -10.07 -14.37 -6.00
N SER A 746 -8.87 -13.89 -6.33
CA SER A 746 -8.30 -12.68 -5.73
C SER A 746 -9.08 -11.43 -6.11
N ILE A 747 -9.45 -11.26 -7.38
CA ILE A 747 -10.28 -10.14 -7.85
C ILE A 747 -11.67 -10.18 -7.18
N LYS A 748 -12.29 -11.38 -7.05
CA LYS A 748 -13.55 -11.57 -6.34
C LYS A 748 -13.45 -11.11 -4.89
N ARG A 749 -12.36 -11.41 -4.21
CA ARG A 749 -12.12 -11.00 -2.81
C ARG A 749 -11.97 -9.49 -2.67
N GLU A 750 -11.25 -8.84 -3.61
CA GLU A 750 -10.95 -7.42 -3.54
C GLU A 750 -12.10 -6.53 -4.05
N LEU A 751 -12.84 -6.95 -5.07
CA LEU A 751 -13.86 -6.13 -5.74
C LEU A 751 -15.26 -6.75 -5.74
N GLY A 752 -15.40 -7.99 -5.30
CA GLY A 752 -16.66 -8.73 -5.34
C GLY A 752 -16.92 -9.48 -6.64
N ILE A 753 -18.00 -10.31 -6.62
CA ILE A 753 -18.32 -11.24 -7.71
C ILE A 753 -18.65 -10.52 -9.02
N LYS A 754 -19.30 -9.36 -8.98
CA LYS A 754 -19.68 -8.58 -10.18
C LYS A 754 -18.46 -8.21 -11.03
N TYR A 755 -17.41 -7.71 -10.40
CA TYR A 755 -16.16 -7.35 -11.09
C TYR A 755 -15.38 -8.57 -11.56
N ALA A 756 -15.39 -9.66 -10.80
CA ALA A 756 -14.75 -10.92 -11.20
C ALA A 756 -15.37 -11.47 -12.50
N VAL A 757 -16.70 -11.50 -12.59
CA VAL A 757 -17.42 -11.91 -13.80
C VAL A 757 -17.15 -10.94 -14.97
N LEU A 758 -17.15 -9.63 -14.69
CA LEU A 758 -16.84 -8.59 -15.69
C LEU A 758 -15.44 -8.80 -16.30
N VAL A 759 -14.44 -9.13 -15.47
CA VAL A 759 -13.07 -9.41 -15.93
C VAL A 759 -13.04 -10.64 -16.82
N VAL A 760 -13.69 -11.74 -16.44
CA VAL A 760 -13.72 -12.97 -17.23
C VAL A 760 -14.34 -12.71 -18.61
N ILE A 761 -15.54 -12.15 -18.66
CA ILE A 761 -16.24 -11.91 -19.92
C ILE A 761 -15.52 -10.82 -20.73
N GLY A 762 -15.15 -9.71 -20.10
CA GLY A 762 -14.52 -8.58 -20.78
C GLY A 762 -13.16 -8.96 -21.39
N GLN A 763 -12.34 -9.68 -20.67
CA GLN A 763 -11.02 -10.10 -21.21
C GLN A 763 -11.16 -11.16 -22.32
N CYS A 764 -12.08 -12.12 -22.21
CA CYS A 764 -12.35 -13.04 -23.31
C CYS A 764 -12.82 -12.31 -24.57
N LEU A 765 -13.69 -11.29 -24.41
CA LEU A 765 -14.16 -10.51 -25.54
C LEU A 765 -13.02 -9.68 -26.17
N ILE A 766 -12.22 -9.00 -25.37
CA ILE A 766 -11.06 -8.23 -25.83
C ILE A 766 -10.06 -9.13 -26.53
N ALA A 767 -9.76 -10.30 -25.94
CA ALA A 767 -8.86 -11.29 -26.52
C ALA A 767 -9.34 -11.79 -27.88
N TRP A 768 -10.64 -12.04 -27.99
CA TRP A 768 -11.24 -12.47 -29.25
C TRP A 768 -11.15 -11.39 -30.34
N ILE A 769 -11.50 -10.14 -30.00
CA ILE A 769 -11.42 -8.99 -30.93
C ILE A 769 -9.99 -8.76 -31.40
N MET A 770 -9.03 -8.74 -30.47
CA MET A 770 -7.61 -8.51 -30.79
C MET A 770 -7.01 -9.65 -31.62
N ALA A 771 -7.34 -10.91 -31.29
CA ALA A 771 -6.94 -12.06 -32.09
C ALA A 771 -7.55 -12.03 -33.49
N PHE A 772 -8.81 -11.61 -33.62
CA PHE A 772 -9.47 -11.45 -34.91
C PHE A 772 -8.79 -10.37 -35.76
N VAL A 773 -8.47 -9.21 -35.18
CA VAL A 773 -7.74 -8.14 -35.86
C VAL A 773 -6.38 -8.64 -36.37
N VAL A 774 -5.63 -9.33 -35.50
CA VAL A 774 -4.33 -9.91 -35.90
C VAL A 774 -4.49 -10.96 -37.00
N ARG A 775 -5.56 -11.76 -36.95
CA ARG A 775 -5.87 -12.73 -38.00
C ARG A 775 -6.13 -12.02 -39.34
N MET A 776 -6.89 -10.95 -39.36
CA MET A 776 -7.15 -10.16 -40.56
C MET A 776 -5.86 -9.58 -41.16
N ILE A 777 -4.95 -9.04 -40.32
CA ILE A 777 -3.65 -8.54 -40.76
C ILE A 777 -2.76 -9.64 -41.36
N MET A 778 -2.86 -10.85 -40.84
CA MET A 778 -2.04 -11.98 -41.31
C MET A 778 -2.58 -12.63 -42.62
N ILE A 779 -3.83 -12.33 -42.98
CA ILE A 779 -4.46 -12.86 -44.24
C ILE A 779 -4.23 -11.85 -45.38
N ILE A 780 -4.12 -10.57 -45.09
CA ILE A 780 -3.76 -9.52 -46.04
C ILE A 780 -2.27 -9.63 -46.40
#